data_4fafc29a70ff68e7650711029db2568f
#
_entry.id   4fafc29a70ff68e7650711029db2568f
#
_cell.length_a   1.000
_cell.length_b   1.000
_cell.length_c   1.000
_cell.angle_alpha   90.00
_cell.angle_beta   90.00
_cell.angle_gamma   90.00
#
_symmetry.space_group_name_H-M   'P 1'
#
loop_
_entity.id
_entity.type
_entity.pdbx_description
1 polymer ?
#
loop_
_entity_poly.entity_id
_entity_poly.type
_entity_poly.pdbx_seq_one_letter_code
_entity_poly.pdbx_strand_id
1 'polypeptide(L)'
;MPGQGFVAVLTSLWLRLSTVFIVGLLFLFTLQLPPMVVGWTYYLKTTEIGFELVVFVVFVALAGVTLGALCAVTVAPLLFYRHSSRQRLADNVTKTAVAVVAFVDLGLALRLLATWAGLWGTPRTAVLSLYCAAFVMALCVPRRREQVVTSLDGFLGEKATRRAVLATGIASAALVTTEAVMGRMATAAVPQKRTSRPSGPNILLVTFDALSAEDMSLYGYRLPTTPQIDEFARKSSVFTNFYSASTFTTPSIATLLSGRQPSEHRVYHLKGQFRGPEVMRTFPRLMRAGGYTTGASITSPFAYFLAQGIAADFDYLPPPAYRTSSLWDATRILHQRQPFGSRMDELDQIEQVCDFVPTHLEMYSPERFGNTKSDFPPAGSFEQARQVLEQMPDGFFLWVHVMAPHAPYLPGAPMLRRFLPSNEMRTWHDQYGFPLFPRYTPNWQGLIDKARLRYDEFIADADSAFGVFLSGLEGAGRLRNTAVIVSSDHGESFEGGIYSHGSEYQTRPQLHIPLIIRMPGQERGSRVAITADQTVLAPTILDIAGIPHPNWMSGESLLPWLNRTGEGEGQGLAFTEYLARDSIFRPLIRGTVGVVDGRHQYVLDLSTGKGIFRSLPEAHVWDLDRSAENPAMVRTLREAIYSRFPDLPRNSA
;
A
#
# COMPACT_ATOMS: atom_id res chain seq x y z
N MET A 1 33.05 46.31 -4.94
CA MET A 1 31.77 45.86 -4.41
C MET A 1 31.84 44.35 -4.14
N PRO A 2 31.83 43.87 -2.89
CA PRO A 2 32.07 42.44 -2.57
C PRO A 2 30.94 41.49 -2.97
N GLY A 3 29.73 41.98 -3.24
CA GLY A 3 28.57 41.14 -3.49
C GLY A 3 28.46 40.53 -4.91
N GLN A 4 28.96 41.24 -5.94
CA GLN A 4 28.81 40.75 -7.33
C GLN A 4 29.61 39.46 -7.59
N GLY A 5 30.75 39.28 -6.99
CA GLY A 5 31.53 38.06 -7.15
C GLY A 5 30.93 36.84 -6.43
N PHE A 6 30.26 37.04 -5.31
CA PHE A 6 29.60 35.95 -4.55
C PHE A 6 28.41 35.38 -5.32
N VAL A 7 27.49 36.23 -5.77
CA VAL A 7 26.30 35.79 -6.53
C VAL A 7 26.71 35.07 -7.82
N ALA A 8 27.72 35.58 -8.53
CA ALA A 8 28.20 34.94 -9.77
C ALA A 8 28.74 33.53 -9.51
N VAL A 9 29.56 33.35 -8.46
CA VAL A 9 30.15 32.05 -8.09
C VAL A 9 29.05 31.09 -7.60
N LEU A 10 28.09 31.55 -6.81
CA LEU A 10 26.98 30.74 -6.30
C LEU A 10 26.08 30.28 -7.44
N THR A 11 25.74 31.18 -8.38
CA THR A 11 24.95 30.84 -9.57
C THR A 11 25.67 29.85 -10.47
N SER A 12 26.98 30.02 -10.67
CA SER A 12 27.80 29.07 -11.44
C SER A 12 27.84 27.70 -10.77
N LEU A 13 28.03 27.66 -9.44
CA LEU A 13 27.99 26.41 -8.67
C LEU A 13 26.64 25.71 -8.79
N TRP A 14 25.55 26.43 -8.59
CA TRP A 14 24.19 25.88 -8.75
C TRP A 14 23.97 25.30 -10.15
N LEU A 15 24.32 25.99 -11.20
CA LEU A 15 24.18 25.50 -12.57
C LEU A 15 25.00 24.23 -12.83
N ARG A 16 26.26 24.19 -12.35
CA ARG A 16 27.13 23.01 -12.45
C ARG A 16 26.56 21.79 -11.73
N LEU A 17 26.12 21.98 -10.48
CA LEU A 17 25.53 20.92 -9.66
C LEU A 17 24.23 20.41 -10.28
N SER A 18 23.37 21.31 -10.73
CA SER A 18 22.12 20.95 -11.43
C SER A 18 22.42 20.08 -12.67
N THR A 19 23.40 20.46 -13.48
CA THR A 19 23.80 19.69 -14.67
C THR A 19 24.35 18.31 -14.29
N VAL A 20 25.18 18.22 -13.26
CA VAL A 20 25.72 16.94 -12.78
C VAL A 20 24.60 15.99 -12.35
N PHE A 21 23.65 16.50 -11.55
CA PHE A 21 22.52 15.67 -11.10
C PHE A 21 21.56 15.31 -12.24
N ILE A 22 21.27 16.23 -13.17
CA ILE A 22 20.45 15.93 -14.35
C ILE A 22 21.08 14.82 -15.20
N VAL A 23 22.39 14.94 -15.49
CA VAL A 23 23.10 13.95 -16.31
C VAL A 23 23.15 12.59 -15.62
N GLY A 24 23.42 12.54 -14.31
CA GLY A 24 23.41 11.30 -13.55
C GLY A 24 22.02 10.64 -13.57
N LEU A 25 20.96 11.39 -13.27
CA LEU A 25 19.59 10.87 -13.30
C LEU A 25 19.16 10.41 -14.70
N LEU A 26 19.55 11.13 -15.76
CA LEU A 26 19.29 10.72 -17.15
C LEU A 26 20.07 9.45 -17.51
N PHE A 27 21.29 9.28 -17.03
CA PHE A 27 22.05 8.05 -17.24
C PHE A 27 21.36 6.85 -16.59
N LEU A 28 20.94 6.96 -15.33
CA LEU A 28 20.16 5.92 -14.64
C LEU A 28 18.86 5.60 -15.38
N PHE A 29 18.16 6.63 -15.86
CA PHE A 29 16.98 6.46 -16.68
C PHE A 29 17.26 5.69 -17.97
N THR A 30 18.33 6.03 -18.69
CA THR A 30 18.70 5.36 -19.94
C THR A 30 18.92 3.86 -19.72
N LEU A 31 19.50 3.47 -18.58
CA LEU A 31 19.66 2.06 -18.22
C LEU A 31 18.34 1.34 -17.98
N GLN A 32 17.31 2.05 -17.49
CA GLN A 32 15.97 1.53 -17.21
C GLN A 32 15.04 1.60 -18.43
N LEU A 33 15.37 2.43 -19.42
CA LEU A 33 14.51 2.70 -20.58
C LEU A 33 14.08 1.44 -21.36
N PRO A 34 14.98 0.49 -21.74
CA PRO A 34 14.57 -0.66 -22.52
C PRO A 34 13.47 -1.50 -21.87
N PRO A 35 13.59 -1.94 -20.60
CA PRO A 35 12.53 -2.68 -19.94
C PRO A 35 11.26 -1.85 -19.69
N MET A 36 11.40 -0.52 -19.51
CA MET A 36 10.24 0.38 -19.39
C MET A 36 9.46 0.48 -20.71
N VAL A 37 10.14 0.70 -21.82
CA VAL A 37 9.49 0.78 -23.14
C VAL A 37 8.79 -0.53 -23.48
N VAL A 38 9.41 -1.67 -23.24
CA VAL A 38 8.77 -2.99 -23.42
C VAL A 38 7.53 -3.12 -22.54
N GLY A 39 7.55 -2.62 -21.32
CA GLY A 39 6.38 -2.53 -20.45
C GLY A 39 5.30 -1.59 -21.03
N TRP A 40 5.65 -0.44 -21.52
CA TRP A 40 4.73 0.59 -22.03
C TRP A 40 4.01 0.22 -23.31
N THR A 41 4.64 -0.54 -24.21
CA THR A 41 4.01 -0.99 -25.46
C THR A 41 2.76 -1.86 -25.23
N TYR A 42 2.61 -2.44 -24.05
CA TYR A 42 1.41 -3.18 -23.66
C TYR A 42 0.21 -2.29 -23.28
N TYR A 43 0.44 -1.00 -22.95
CA TYR A 43 -0.50 -0.16 -22.23
C TYR A 43 -0.90 1.09 -22.90
N LEU A 44 0.11 1.69 -23.50
CA LEU A 44 0.02 3.02 -24.03
C LEU A 44 0.07 2.89 -25.55
N LYS A 45 -0.78 3.63 -26.20
CA LYS A 45 -0.59 3.89 -27.63
C LYS A 45 0.75 4.58 -27.82
N THR A 46 1.40 4.40 -28.95
CA THR A 46 2.72 4.96 -29.24
C THR A 46 2.79 6.49 -28.99
N THR A 47 1.67 7.19 -29.18
CA THR A 47 1.53 8.64 -28.89
C THR A 47 1.57 8.96 -27.40
N GLU A 48 1.03 8.08 -26.57
CA GLU A 48 1.01 8.24 -25.10
C GLU A 48 2.39 7.95 -24.49
N ILE A 49 3.13 6.98 -25.06
CA ILE A 49 4.52 6.70 -24.67
C ILE A 49 5.40 7.94 -24.88
N GLY A 50 5.23 8.64 -26.00
CA GLY A 50 5.98 9.87 -26.29
C GLY A 50 5.70 10.96 -25.26
N PHE A 51 4.43 11.15 -24.87
CA PHE A 51 4.05 12.11 -23.84
C PHE A 51 4.67 11.78 -22.47
N GLU A 52 4.61 10.51 -22.07
CA GLU A 52 5.15 10.06 -20.79
C GLU A 52 6.68 10.16 -20.73
N LEU A 53 7.38 9.92 -21.85
CA LEU A 53 8.82 10.17 -21.93
C LEU A 53 9.16 11.65 -21.69
N VAL A 54 8.38 12.56 -22.27
CA VAL A 54 8.56 14.01 -22.06
C VAL A 54 8.32 14.37 -20.59
N VAL A 55 7.22 13.90 -19.99
CA VAL A 55 6.92 14.12 -18.57
C VAL A 55 8.07 13.64 -17.69
N PHE A 56 8.61 12.47 -18.00
CA PHE A 56 9.74 11.91 -17.25
C PHE A 56 11.02 12.74 -17.37
N VAL A 57 11.39 13.14 -18.57
CA VAL A 57 12.57 14.00 -18.79
C VAL A 57 12.44 15.32 -18.04
N VAL A 58 11.25 15.92 -18.07
CA VAL A 58 10.94 17.13 -17.30
C VAL A 58 11.11 16.86 -15.79
N PHE A 59 10.62 15.74 -15.30
CA PHE A 59 10.76 15.37 -13.88
C PHE A 59 12.23 15.19 -13.46
N VAL A 60 13.04 14.49 -14.28
CA VAL A 60 14.47 14.30 -14.03
C VAL A 60 15.20 15.65 -14.01
N ALA A 61 14.87 16.55 -14.94
CA ALA A 61 15.42 17.89 -14.95
C ALA A 61 15.07 18.69 -13.67
N LEU A 62 13.82 18.55 -13.20
CA LEU A 62 13.33 19.11 -11.94
C LEU A 62 14.14 18.66 -10.73
N ALA A 63 14.22 17.34 -10.58
CA ALA A 63 14.94 16.72 -9.46
C ALA A 63 16.41 17.17 -9.45
N GLY A 64 17.06 17.20 -10.61
CA GLY A 64 18.45 17.65 -10.73
C GLY A 64 18.66 19.13 -10.38
N VAL A 65 17.75 20.01 -10.83
CA VAL A 65 17.80 21.44 -10.50
C VAL A 65 17.58 21.67 -8.99
N THR A 66 16.62 20.95 -8.41
CA THR A 66 16.33 21.05 -6.97
C THR A 66 17.50 20.56 -6.11
N LEU A 67 18.08 19.41 -6.45
CA LEU A 67 19.26 18.88 -5.76
C LEU A 67 20.45 19.82 -5.89
N GLY A 68 20.68 20.39 -7.08
CA GLY A 68 21.70 21.39 -7.31
C GLY A 68 21.50 22.65 -6.46
N ALA A 69 20.26 23.12 -6.34
CA ALA A 69 19.93 24.28 -5.51
C ALA A 69 20.16 24.00 -4.02
N LEU A 70 19.71 22.85 -3.52
CA LEU A 70 19.92 22.44 -2.13
C LEU A 70 21.42 22.39 -1.79
N CYS A 71 22.22 21.74 -2.64
CA CYS A 71 23.68 21.67 -2.43
C CYS A 71 24.33 23.05 -2.51
N ALA A 72 23.93 23.92 -3.43
CA ALA A 72 24.48 25.27 -3.53
C ALA A 72 24.14 26.13 -2.31
N VAL A 73 22.90 26.04 -1.81
CA VAL A 73 22.45 26.75 -0.60
C VAL A 73 23.20 26.28 0.64
N THR A 74 23.44 24.98 0.80
CA THR A 74 24.21 24.45 1.94
C THR A 74 25.67 24.92 1.96
N VAL A 75 26.25 25.17 0.78
CA VAL A 75 27.63 25.64 0.64
C VAL A 75 27.72 27.18 0.67
N ALA A 76 26.63 27.88 0.45
CA ALA A 76 26.59 29.35 0.37
C ALA A 76 27.24 30.07 1.57
N PRO A 77 27.03 29.67 2.85
CA PRO A 77 27.69 30.30 3.99
C PRO A 77 29.22 30.19 3.91
N LEU A 78 29.73 29.02 3.49
CA LEU A 78 31.20 28.81 3.34
C LEU A 78 31.77 29.66 2.21
N LEU A 79 31.05 29.82 1.11
CA LEU A 79 31.42 30.71 0.00
C LEU A 79 31.41 32.19 0.43
N PHE A 80 30.48 32.55 1.31
CA PHE A 80 30.42 33.91 1.83
C PHE A 80 31.63 34.26 2.70
N TYR A 81 32.01 33.38 3.62
CA TYR A 81 33.13 33.61 4.54
C TYR A 81 34.53 33.48 3.88
N ARG A 82 34.70 32.60 2.88
CA ARG A 82 35.99 32.36 2.21
C ARG A 82 36.21 33.22 0.96
N HIS A 83 36.28 34.53 1.12
CA HIS A 83 36.32 35.50 0.03
C HIS A 83 37.46 35.26 -0.99
N SER A 84 38.67 34.91 -0.56
CA SER A 84 39.85 34.71 -1.42
C SER A 84 39.95 33.36 -2.12
N SER A 85 39.10 32.38 -1.75
CA SER A 85 39.14 31.00 -2.27
C SER A 85 37.81 30.47 -2.75
N ARG A 86 36.80 31.35 -3.00
CA ARG A 86 35.44 30.99 -3.42
C ARG A 86 35.39 30.09 -4.64
N GLN A 87 36.15 30.45 -5.68
CA GLN A 87 36.16 29.69 -6.92
C GLN A 87 36.72 28.27 -6.70
N ARG A 88 37.85 28.16 -5.97
CA ARG A 88 38.45 26.85 -5.63
C ARG A 88 37.49 25.98 -4.82
N LEU A 89 36.72 26.57 -3.88
CA LEU A 89 35.74 25.86 -3.10
C LEU A 89 34.59 25.36 -3.99
N ALA A 90 34.06 26.21 -4.86
CA ALA A 90 33.02 25.84 -5.82
C ALA A 90 33.47 24.70 -6.77
N ASP A 91 34.71 24.78 -7.26
CA ASP A 91 35.28 23.74 -8.12
C ASP A 91 35.45 22.41 -7.36
N ASN A 92 35.90 22.45 -6.09
CA ASN A 92 36.00 21.24 -5.27
C ASN A 92 34.63 20.62 -4.97
N VAL A 93 33.62 21.41 -4.66
CA VAL A 93 32.26 20.93 -4.46
C VAL A 93 31.73 20.28 -5.72
N THR A 94 31.91 20.90 -6.89
CA THR A 94 31.53 20.32 -8.19
C THR A 94 32.24 18.99 -8.44
N LYS A 95 33.57 18.93 -8.22
CA LYS A 95 34.36 17.69 -8.38
C LYS A 95 33.87 16.57 -7.46
N THR A 96 33.50 16.91 -6.23
CA THR A 96 32.94 15.96 -5.26
C THR A 96 31.59 15.48 -5.72
N ALA A 97 30.69 16.37 -6.17
CA ALA A 97 29.38 16.00 -6.68
C ALA A 97 29.47 15.05 -7.89
N VAL A 98 30.36 15.34 -8.85
CA VAL A 98 30.62 14.44 -9.99
C VAL A 98 31.07 13.06 -9.52
N ALA A 99 31.99 12.99 -8.56
CA ALA A 99 32.49 11.72 -8.04
C ALA A 99 31.39 10.93 -7.31
N VAL A 100 30.55 11.59 -6.53
CA VAL A 100 29.42 10.95 -5.81
C VAL A 100 28.36 10.45 -6.78
N VAL A 101 27.96 11.26 -7.75
CA VAL A 101 26.97 10.86 -8.78
C VAL A 101 27.50 9.68 -9.59
N ALA A 102 28.73 9.75 -10.11
CA ALA A 102 29.34 8.65 -10.84
C ALA A 102 29.46 7.36 -9.99
N PHE A 103 29.72 7.48 -8.70
CA PHE A 103 29.75 6.36 -7.76
C PHE A 103 28.37 5.70 -7.62
N VAL A 104 27.33 6.49 -7.41
CA VAL A 104 25.94 6.01 -7.29
C VAL A 104 25.50 5.36 -8.60
N ASP A 105 25.72 6.02 -9.73
CA ASP A 105 25.33 5.55 -11.07
C ASP A 105 26.02 4.24 -11.41
N LEU A 106 27.33 4.12 -11.16
CA LEU A 106 28.07 2.89 -11.39
C LEU A 106 27.58 1.75 -10.50
N GLY A 107 27.27 2.03 -9.23
CA GLY A 107 26.75 1.03 -8.30
C GLY A 107 25.39 0.47 -8.72
N LEU A 108 24.50 1.35 -9.16
CA LEU A 108 23.20 0.95 -9.66
C LEU A 108 23.32 0.20 -10.99
N ALA A 109 24.20 0.62 -11.90
CA ALA A 109 24.47 -0.10 -13.14
C ALA A 109 25.04 -1.51 -12.92
N LEU A 110 26.00 -1.65 -11.99
CA LEU A 110 26.54 -2.96 -11.62
C LEU A 110 25.50 -3.86 -10.95
N ARG A 111 24.64 -3.28 -10.12
CA ARG A 111 23.53 -4.01 -9.51
C ARG A 111 22.54 -4.52 -10.57
N LEU A 112 22.17 -3.69 -11.56
CA LEU A 112 21.32 -4.09 -12.67
C LEU A 112 21.94 -5.22 -13.51
N LEU A 113 23.21 -5.09 -13.85
CA LEU A 113 23.95 -6.12 -14.57
C LEU A 113 24.03 -7.44 -13.80
N ALA A 114 24.28 -7.39 -12.49
CA ALA A 114 24.29 -8.57 -11.62
C ALA A 114 22.90 -9.24 -11.57
N THR A 115 21.82 -8.46 -11.51
CA THR A 115 20.45 -8.96 -11.55
C THR A 115 20.14 -9.64 -12.90
N TRP A 116 20.57 -9.03 -14.01
CA TRP A 116 20.37 -9.60 -15.35
C TRP A 116 21.17 -10.88 -15.58
N ALA A 117 22.36 -10.98 -14.99
CA ALA A 117 23.21 -12.16 -15.08
C ALA A 117 22.80 -13.30 -14.11
N GLY A 118 21.73 -13.16 -13.34
CA GLY A 118 21.30 -14.15 -12.35
C GLY A 118 22.27 -14.32 -11.16
N LEU A 119 23.22 -13.38 -11.00
CA LEU A 119 24.25 -13.38 -9.94
C LEU A 119 23.75 -12.78 -8.62
N TRP A 120 22.46 -12.48 -8.52
CA TRP A 120 21.85 -11.95 -7.32
C TRP A 120 21.79 -13.00 -6.23
N GLY A 121 22.69 -12.92 -5.26
CA GLY A 121 22.86 -13.88 -4.14
C GLY A 121 24.30 -14.23 -3.83
N THR A 122 25.26 -13.92 -4.72
CA THR A 122 26.68 -13.97 -4.40
C THR A 122 27.06 -12.83 -3.43
N PRO A 123 28.05 -13.00 -2.58
CA PRO A 123 28.25 -12.14 -1.42
C PRO A 123 28.27 -10.65 -1.82
N ARG A 124 27.29 -9.93 -1.35
CA ARG A 124 27.13 -8.45 -1.52
C ARG A 124 28.42 -7.71 -1.21
N THR A 125 29.25 -8.27 -0.35
CA THR A 125 30.57 -7.77 0.04
C THR A 125 31.60 -7.72 -1.09
N ALA A 126 31.63 -8.70 -2.01
CA ALA A 126 32.58 -8.71 -3.11
C ALA A 126 32.25 -7.64 -4.17
N VAL A 127 30.97 -7.48 -4.50
CA VAL A 127 30.50 -6.45 -5.43
C VAL A 127 30.72 -5.04 -4.83
N LEU A 128 30.41 -4.87 -3.55
CA LEU A 128 30.63 -3.62 -2.84
C LEU A 128 32.13 -3.28 -2.74
N SER A 129 32.98 -4.28 -2.49
CA SER A 129 34.44 -4.10 -2.42
C SER A 129 35.05 -3.70 -3.76
N LEU A 130 34.64 -4.35 -4.86
CA LEU A 130 35.03 -3.97 -6.23
C LEU A 130 34.57 -2.56 -6.58
N TYR A 131 33.38 -2.19 -6.16
CA TYR A 131 32.80 -0.88 -6.37
C TYR A 131 33.55 0.20 -5.57
N CYS A 132 33.84 -0.05 -4.29
CA CYS A 132 34.65 0.86 -3.47
C CYS A 132 36.08 1.02 -4.04
N ALA A 133 36.70 -0.04 -4.54
CA ALA A 133 38.01 0.01 -5.17
C ALA A 133 37.99 0.82 -6.48
N ALA A 134 36.98 0.63 -7.33
CA ALA A 134 36.79 1.43 -8.56
C ALA A 134 36.55 2.92 -8.25
N PHE A 135 35.80 3.22 -7.19
CA PHE A 135 35.57 4.58 -6.71
C PHE A 135 36.84 5.24 -6.21
N VAL A 136 37.62 4.55 -5.37
CA VAL A 136 38.89 5.05 -4.88
C VAL A 136 39.85 5.31 -6.04
N MET A 137 39.95 4.40 -7.01
CA MET A 137 40.73 4.62 -8.22
C MET A 137 40.27 5.83 -9.04
N ALA A 138 38.95 6.01 -9.20
CA ALA A 138 38.43 7.20 -9.91
C ALA A 138 38.70 8.50 -9.18
N LEU A 139 38.74 8.48 -7.83
CA LEU A 139 39.13 9.62 -7.01
C LEU A 139 40.63 9.94 -7.09
N CYS A 140 41.48 8.95 -7.36
CA CYS A 140 42.93 9.11 -7.40
C CYS A 140 43.48 9.66 -8.73
N VAL A 141 42.68 9.90 -9.77
CA VAL A 141 43.12 10.45 -11.07
C VAL A 141 42.84 11.96 -11.17
N PRO A 142 43.77 12.84 -10.71
CA PRO A 142 43.54 14.31 -10.64
C PRO A 142 43.24 14.96 -12.01
N ARG A 143 43.93 14.51 -13.08
CA ARG A 143 43.78 15.10 -14.42
C ARG A 143 42.38 14.94 -15.02
N ARG A 144 41.71 13.83 -14.80
CA ARG A 144 40.33 13.62 -15.30
C ARG A 144 39.31 14.53 -14.63
N ARG A 145 39.51 14.88 -13.36
CA ARG A 145 38.60 15.79 -12.62
C ARG A 145 38.62 17.22 -13.18
N GLU A 146 39.79 17.71 -13.60
CA GLU A 146 39.90 19.04 -14.21
C GLU A 146 39.26 19.08 -15.59
N GLN A 147 39.41 18.02 -16.39
CA GLN A 147 38.76 17.91 -17.69
C GLN A 147 37.24 17.93 -17.59
N VAL A 148 36.64 17.26 -16.61
CA VAL A 148 35.17 17.25 -16.41
C VAL A 148 34.66 18.64 -16.05
N VAL A 149 35.34 19.38 -15.15
CA VAL A 149 34.93 20.74 -14.78
C VAL A 149 35.04 21.69 -15.99
N THR A 150 36.13 21.58 -16.76
CA THR A 150 36.35 22.40 -17.95
C THR A 150 35.31 22.11 -19.03
N SER A 151 34.93 20.84 -19.21
CA SER A 151 33.90 20.43 -20.15
C SER A 151 32.51 20.91 -19.72
N LEU A 152 32.20 20.87 -18.41
CA LEU A 152 30.97 21.43 -17.86
C LEU A 152 30.91 22.96 -18.04
N ASP A 153 32.00 23.65 -17.84
CA ASP A 153 32.08 25.10 -18.05
C ASP A 153 31.91 25.47 -19.52
N GLY A 154 32.47 24.67 -20.44
CA GLY A 154 32.27 24.82 -21.87
C GLY A 154 30.80 24.62 -22.26
N PHE A 155 30.19 23.55 -21.78
CA PHE A 155 28.78 23.24 -22.01
C PHE A 155 27.82 24.30 -21.43
N LEU A 156 28.09 24.78 -20.21
CA LEU A 156 27.30 25.83 -19.55
C LEU A 156 27.64 27.24 -20.06
N GLY A 157 28.76 27.40 -20.77
CA GLY A 157 29.15 28.65 -21.42
C GLY A 157 28.21 29.05 -22.55
N GLU A 158 27.52 28.10 -23.18
CA GLU A 158 26.51 28.37 -24.19
C GLU A 158 25.26 29.06 -23.61
N LYS A 159 24.90 30.22 -24.15
CA LYS A 159 23.73 30.99 -23.71
C LYS A 159 22.42 30.19 -23.82
N ALA A 160 22.32 29.27 -24.80
CA ALA A 160 21.17 28.41 -25.03
C ALA A 160 20.99 27.40 -23.86
N THR A 161 22.06 26.74 -23.42
CA THR A 161 22.04 25.76 -22.33
C THR A 161 21.68 26.41 -20.99
N ARG A 162 22.25 27.59 -20.70
CA ARG A 162 21.89 28.36 -19.49
C ARG A 162 20.40 28.74 -19.48
N ARG A 163 19.87 29.20 -20.63
CA ARG A 163 18.44 29.55 -20.74
C ARG A 163 17.55 28.33 -20.59
N ALA A 164 17.94 27.19 -21.16
CA ALA A 164 17.18 25.93 -21.02
C ALA A 164 17.10 25.47 -19.57
N VAL A 165 18.23 25.45 -18.83
CA VAL A 165 18.26 25.04 -17.39
C VAL A 165 17.41 26.00 -16.54
N LEU A 166 17.52 27.30 -16.76
CA LEU A 166 16.72 28.30 -16.03
C LEU A 166 15.23 28.22 -16.38
N ALA A 167 14.88 28.08 -17.67
CA ALA A 167 13.49 27.95 -18.11
C ALA A 167 12.85 26.67 -17.56
N THR A 168 13.58 25.57 -17.55
CA THR A 168 13.12 24.31 -16.97
C THR A 168 12.88 24.46 -15.45
N GLY A 169 13.77 25.10 -14.72
CA GLY A 169 13.60 25.38 -13.29
C GLY A 169 12.36 26.22 -12.98
N ILE A 170 12.11 27.28 -13.76
CA ILE A 170 10.94 28.16 -13.58
C ILE A 170 9.64 27.45 -13.96
N ALA A 171 9.60 26.77 -15.10
CA ALA A 171 8.42 26.01 -15.56
C ALA A 171 8.03 24.94 -14.54
N SER A 172 9.00 24.38 -13.90
CA SER A 172 8.89 23.32 -12.93
C SER A 172 8.35 23.82 -11.58
N ALA A 173 8.86 24.93 -11.09
CA ALA A 173 8.32 25.56 -9.89
C ALA A 173 6.85 25.98 -10.10
N ALA A 174 6.51 26.47 -11.28
CA ALA A 174 5.14 26.82 -11.65
C ALA A 174 4.22 25.59 -11.69
N LEU A 175 4.69 24.45 -12.21
CA LEU A 175 3.90 23.20 -12.28
C LEU A 175 3.60 22.65 -10.88
N VAL A 176 4.61 22.58 -10.00
CA VAL A 176 4.45 22.11 -8.61
C VAL A 176 3.51 23.01 -7.81
N THR A 177 3.62 24.33 -7.97
CA THR A 177 2.73 25.27 -7.29
C THR A 177 1.30 25.19 -7.81
N THR A 178 1.10 25.04 -9.12
CA THR A 178 -0.23 24.89 -9.73
C THR A 178 -0.90 23.60 -9.27
N GLU A 179 -0.17 22.48 -9.20
CA GLU A 179 -0.73 21.20 -8.70
C GLU A 179 -1.03 21.23 -7.20
N ALA A 180 -0.17 21.84 -6.40
CA ALA A 180 -0.43 22.01 -4.97
C ALA A 180 -1.68 22.87 -4.70
N VAL A 181 -1.94 23.88 -5.54
CA VAL A 181 -3.15 24.72 -5.49
C VAL A 181 -4.37 23.96 -6.00
N MET A 182 -4.25 23.26 -7.15
CA MET A 182 -5.35 22.46 -7.72
C MET A 182 -5.73 21.28 -6.84
N GLY A 183 -4.76 20.59 -6.22
CA GLY A 183 -5.01 19.52 -5.26
C GLY A 183 -5.76 20.00 -4.00
N ARG A 184 -5.47 21.22 -3.52
CA ARG A 184 -6.23 21.84 -2.41
C ARG A 184 -7.64 22.27 -2.81
N MET A 185 -7.87 22.62 -4.07
CA MET A 185 -9.20 22.99 -4.57
C MET A 185 -10.09 21.75 -4.85
N ALA A 186 -9.49 20.61 -5.18
CA ALA A 186 -10.23 19.36 -5.41
C ALA A 186 -10.78 18.72 -4.12
N THR A 187 -10.27 19.08 -2.95
CA THR A 187 -10.68 18.52 -1.64
C THR A 187 -11.92 19.16 -1.03
N ALA A 188 -12.50 20.19 -1.65
CA ALA A 188 -13.70 20.87 -1.18
C ALA A 188 -14.89 20.64 -2.14
N ALA A 189 -15.25 19.38 -2.39
CA ALA A 189 -16.53 19.09 -3.02
C ALA A 189 -17.64 19.40 -2.02
N VAL A 190 -18.34 20.55 -2.24
CA VAL A 190 -19.54 20.87 -1.47
C VAL A 190 -20.59 19.78 -1.72
N PRO A 191 -21.17 19.16 -0.68
CA PRO A 191 -22.19 18.15 -0.84
C PRO A 191 -23.34 18.68 -1.70
N GLN A 192 -23.58 18.07 -2.85
CA GLN A 192 -24.72 18.43 -3.69
C GLN A 192 -26.00 17.99 -3.00
N LYS A 193 -26.93 18.94 -2.80
CA LYS A 193 -28.25 18.66 -2.24
C LYS A 193 -29.02 17.71 -3.20
N ARG A 194 -29.24 16.49 -2.76
CA ARG A 194 -29.92 15.45 -3.57
C ARG A 194 -31.42 15.58 -3.48
N THR A 195 -32.10 15.30 -4.57
CA THR A 195 -33.55 15.46 -4.70
C THR A 195 -34.35 14.21 -4.31
N SER A 196 -33.70 13.06 -4.16
CA SER A 196 -34.35 11.81 -3.75
C SER A 196 -33.64 11.20 -2.53
N ARG A 197 -34.44 10.70 -1.58
CA ARG A 197 -33.91 9.86 -0.48
C ARG A 197 -33.77 8.42 -0.98
N PRO A 198 -32.72 7.69 -0.55
CA PRO A 198 -32.60 6.27 -0.85
C PRO A 198 -33.76 5.48 -0.21
N SER A 199 -34.16 4.39 -0.84
CA SER A 199 -35.26 3.52 -0.36
C SER A 199 -34.81 2.52 0.71
N GLY A 200 -33.52 2.19 0.74
CA GLY A 200 -32.93 1.23 1.67
C GLY A 200 -32.49 1.87 3.00
N PRO A 201 -31.98 1.06 3.94
CA PRO A 201 -31.47 1.51 5.21
C PRO A 201 -30.16 2.32 5.05
N ASN A 202 -29.77 3.04 6.08
CA ASN A 202 -28.39 3.51 6.21
C ASN A 202 -27.43 2.33 6.24
N ILE A 203 -26.21 2.52 5.78
CA ILE A 203 -25.19 1.46 5.76
C ILE A 203 -23.91 1.97 6.44
N LEU A 204 -23.51 1.25 7.47
CA LEU A 204 -22.23 1.44 8.15
C LEU A 204 -21.36 0.20 7.90
N LEU A 205 -20.30 0.36 7.12
CA LEU A 205 -19.27 -0.64 6.89
C LEU A 205 -18.06 -0.32 7.75
N VAL A 206 -17.71 -1.20 8.68
CA VAL A 206 -16.50 -1.12 9.49
C VAL A 206 -15.55 -2.22 9.08
N THR A 207 -14.35 -1.86 8.66
CA THR A 207 -13.27 -2.80 8.32
C THR A 207 -12.06 -2.50 9.18
N PHE A 208 -11.41 -3.56 9.66
CA PHE A 208 -10.14 -3.48 10.37
C PHE A 208 -8.99 -3.86 9.44
N ASP A 209 -7.84 -3.27 9.63
CA ASP A 209 -6.63 -3.62 8.86
C ASP A 209 -5.90 -4.77 9.56
N ALA A 210 -5.71 -5.88 8.84
CA ALA A 210 -5.02 -7.09 9.32
C ALA A 210 -5.71 -7.85 10.48
N LEU A 211 -7.05 -7.81 10.61
CA LEU A 211 -7.76 -8.58 11.63
C LEU A 211 -8.07 -10.00 11.15
N SER A 212 -7.35 -10.99 11.69
CA SER A 212 -7.60 -12.40 11.44
C SER A 212 -8.78 -12.94 12.26
N ALA A 213 -9.68 -13.68 11.63
CA ALA A 213 -10.73 -14.42 12.34
C ALA A 213 -10.15 -15.49 13.30
N GLU A 214 -8.96 -16.03 12.99
CA GLU A 214 -8.28 -17.03 13.82
C GLU A 214 -7.86 -16.49 15.21
N ASP A 215 -7.76 -15.16 15.36
CA ASP A 215 -7.36 -14.50 16.59
C ASP A 215 -8.54 -13.79 17.30
N MET A 216 -9.79 -14.08 16.87
CA MET A 216 -11.02 -13.54 17.49
C MET A 216 -11.73 -14.57 18.36
N SER A 217 -12.11 -14.18 19.58
CA SER A 217 -12.91 -15.03 20.48
C SER A 217 -14.22 -15.48 19.84
N LEU A 218 -14.84 -14.66 18.98
CA LEU A 218 -16.06 -14.99 18.21
C LEU A 218 -15.92 -16.27 17.37
N TYR A 219 -14.73 -16.52 16.83
CA TYR A 219 -14.41 -17.67 16.00
C TYR A 219 -13.71 -18.81 16.73
N GLY A 220 -13.66 -18.74 18.08
CA GLY A 220 -13.14 -19.81 18.94
C GLY A 220 -11.69 -19.62 19.39
N TYR A 221 -11.10 -18.44 19.19
CA TYR A 221 -9.78 -18.16 19.73
C TYR A 221 -9.79 -18.22 21.26
N ARG A 222 -8.70 -18.75 21.84
CA ARG A 222 -8.60 -19.03 23.29
C ARG A 222 -8.60 -17.80 24.20
N LEU A 223 -8.15 -16.64 23.69
CA LEU A 223 -8.11 -15.39 24.44
C LEU A 223 -9.36 -14.55 24.15
N PRO A 224 -9.90 -13.81 25.14
CA PRO A 224 -11.06 -12.94 24.93
C PRO A 224 -10.63 -11.63 24.26
N THR A 225 -10.32 -11.70 22.96
CA THR A 225 -9.81 -10.58 22.17
C THR A 225 -10.92 -9.66 21.70
N THR A 226 -12.16 -10.18 21.47
CA THR A 226 -13.24 -9.44 20.82
C THR A 226 -14.57 -9.44 21.56
N PRO A 227 -14.62 -9.20 22.90
CA PRO A 227 -15.87 -9.31 23.67
C PRO A 227 -16.99 -8.36 23.22
N GLN A 228 -16.69 -7.17 22.68
CA GLN A 228 -17.69 -6.23 22.17
C GLN A 228 -18.24 -6.68 20.81
N ILE A 229 -17.40 -7.17 19.92
CA ILE A 229 -17.81 -7.77 18.66
C ILE A 229 -18.59 -9.06 18.92
N ASP A 230 -18.23 -9.87 19.91
CA ASP A 230 -18.95 -11.07 20.30
C ASP A 230 -20.39 -10.73 20.77
N GLU A 231 -20.55 -9.66 21.56
CA GLU A 231 -21.88 -9.17 21.98
C GLU A 231 -22.68 -8.65 20.79
N PHE A 232 -22.06 -7.86 19.90
CA PHE A 232 -22.69 -7.38 18.67
C PHE A 232 -23.17 -8.54 17.79
N ALA A 233 -22.38 -9.62 17.72
CA ALA A 233 -22.67 -10.81 16.91
C ALA A 233 -23.91 -11.60 17.39
N ARG A 234 -24.32 -11.46 18.67
CA ARG A 234 -25.52 -12.14 19.20
C ARG A 234 -26.80 -11.75 18.47
N LYS A 235 -26.81 -10.57 17.87
CA LYS A 235 -27.94 -10.05 17.08
C LYS A 235 -27.58 -9.87 15.60
N SER A 236 -26.60 -10.62 15.10
CA SER A 236 -26.05 -10.47 13.75
C SER A 236 -25.94 -11.81 13.04
N SER A 237 -25.83 -11.78 11.72
CA SER A 237 -25.47 -12.95 10.92
C SER A 237 -23.95 -13.04 10.84
N VAL A 238 -23.37 -14.13 11.36
CA VAL A 238 -21.93 -14.39 11.40
C VAL A 238 -21.56 -15.41 10.33
N PHE A 239 -20.73 -15.02 9.38
CA PHE A 239 -20.20 -15.91 8.34
C PHE A 239 -18.93 -16.57 8.85
N THR A 240 -18.90 -17.91 8.86
CA THR A 240 -17.82 -18.69 9.48
C THR A 240 -16.68 -19.02 8.53
N ASN A 241 -16.89 -18.91 7.22
CA ASN A 241 -15.93 -19.25 6.18
C ASN A 241 -15.79 -18.09 5.17
N PHE A 242 -15.34 -16.94 5.65
CA PHE A 242 -15.18 -15.76 4.82
C PHE A 242 -13.69 -15.42 4.64
N TYR A 243 -13.28 -15.20 3.40
CA TYR A 243 -11.88 -15.08 3.04
C TYR A 243 -11.57 -13.76 2.33
N SER A 244 -10.40 -13.21 2.63
CA SER A 244 -9.83 -12.08 1.90
C SER A 244 -9.47 -12.48 0.47
N ALA A 245 -9.64 -11.56 -0.48
CA ALA A 245 -9.24 -11.77 -1.87
C ALA A 245 -7.72 -11.69 -2.06
N SER A 246 -6.98 -11.14 -1.09
CA SER A 246 -5.52 -11.09 -1.10
C SER A 246 -4.96 -11.06 0.33
N THR A 247 -3.64 -11.18 0.44
CA THR A 247 -2.96 -11.23 1.75
C THR A 247 -2.50 -9.86 2.24
N PHE A 248 -2.92 -8.73 1.62
CA PHE A 248 -2.55 -7.37 2.03
C PHE A 248 -3.55 -6.31 1.57
N THR A 249 -3.48 -5.12 2.15
CA THR A 249 -4.48 -4.04 2.11
C THR A 249 -4.94 -3.64 0.71
N THR A 250 -4.04 -3.22 -0.18
CA THR A 250 -4.43 -2.53 -1.42
C THR A 250 -5.31 -3.38 -2.34
N PRO A 251 -4.95 -4.63 -2.72
CA PRO A 251 -5.82 -5.46 -3.56
C PRO A 251 -7.09 -5.89 -2.86
N SER A 252 -7.03 -6.17 -1.54
CA SER A 252 -8.20 -6.55 -0.75
C SER A 252 -9.24 -5.44 -0.69
N ILE A 253 -8.80 -4.20 -0.40
CA ILE A 253 -9.69 -3.03 -0.40
C ILE A 253 -10.20 -2.73 -1.80
N ALA A 254 -9.38 -2.88 -2.85
CA ALA A 254 -9.84 -2.71 -4.23
C ALA A 254 -10.93 -3.74 -4.60
N THR A 255 -10.78 -4.99 -4.16
CA THR A 255 -11.81 -6.02 -4.30
C THR A 255 -13.08 -5.66 -3.54
N LEU A 256 -12.96 -5.25 -2.27
CA LEU A 256 -14.09 -4.79 -1.46
C LEU A 256 -14.86 -3.65 -2.15
N LEU A 257 -14.15 -2.65 -2.69
CA LEU A 257 -14.76 -1.48 -3.32
C LEU A 257 -15.36 -1.76 -4.70
N SER A 258 -14.85 -2.76 -5.42
CA SER A 258 -15.30 -3.07 -6.80
C SER A 258 -16.18 -4.32 -6.91
N GLY A 259 -16.14 -5.25 -5.96
CA GLY A 259 -16.78 -6.57 -6.09
C GLY A 259 -16.10 -7.44 -7.15
N ARG A 260 -14.80 -7.25 -7.41
CA ARG A 260 -14.02 -7.94 -8.45
C ARG A 260 -12.71 -8.47 -7.89
N GLN A 261 -12.19 -9.53 -8.47
CA GLN A 261 -10.91 -10.11 -8.07
C GLN A 261 -9.71 -9.22 -8.46
N PRO A 262 -8.55 -9.32 -7.76
CA PRO A 262 -7.35 -8.57 -8.09
C PRO A 262 -6.92 -8.67 -9.56
N SER A 263 -6.95 -9.85 -10.15
CA SER A 263 -6.68 -10.07 -11.57
C SER A 263 -7.61 -9.32 -12.53
N GLU A 264 -8.85 -9.03 -12.10
CA GLU A 264 -9.86 -8.34 -12.90
C GLU A 264 -9.74 -6.82 -12.80
N HIS A 265 -9.59 -6.26 -11.58
CA HIS A 265 -9.46 -4.81 -11.40
C HIS A 265 -8.01 -4.31 -11.53
N ARG A 266 -7.03 -5.19 -11.59
CA ARG A 266 -5.61 -4.88 -11.82
C ARG A 266 -4.94 -3.97 -10.76
N VAL A 267 -5.48 -3.93 -9.54
CA VAL A 267 -4.92 -3.20 -8.41
C VAL A 267 -4.33 -4.22 -7.44
N TYR A 268 -3.09 -4.61 -7.65
CA TYR A 268 -2.43 -5.64 -6.84
C TYR A 268 -1.00 -5.28 -6.39
N HIS A 269 -0.60 -4.04 -6.54
CA HIS A 269 0.61 -3.50 -5.91
C HIS A 269 0.25 -2.66 -4.68
N LEU A 270 1.18 -2.55 -3.73
CA LEU A 270 0.94 -1.88 -2.45
C LEU A 270 0.42 -0.43 -2.60
N LYS A 271 0.91 0.29 -3.60
CA LYS A 271 0.44 1.65 -3.94
C LYS A 271 -0.38 1.67 -5.24
N GLY A 272 -1.03 0.56 -5.56
CA GLY A 272 -1.91 0.45 -6.73
C GLY A 272 -3.11 1.38 -6.65
N GLN A 273 -3.62 1.77 -7.82
CA GLN A 273 -4.79 2.64 -7.99
C GLN A 273 -5.70 2.07 -9.07
N PHE A 274 -7.00 2.32 -8.96
CA PHE A 274 -7.93 2.07 -10.07
C PHE A 274 -7.56 2.92 -11.29
N ARG A 275 -7.71 2.37 -12.51
CA ARG A 275 -7.30 3.02 -13.75
C ARG A 275 -8.29 2.84 -14.86
N GLY A 276 -8.29 3.79 -15.78
CA GLY A 276 -9.15 3.73 -16.94
C GLY A 276 -10.60 3.49 -16.56
N PRO A 277 -11.29 2.51 -17.14
CA PRO A 277 -12.68 2.19 -16.83
C PRO A 277 -12.90 1.75 -15.37
N GLU A 278 -11.88 1.19 -14.72
CA GLU A 278 -11.99 0.65 -13.35
C GLU A 278 -12.27 1.75 -12.31
N VAL A 279 -11.84 2.99 -12.57
CA VAL A 279 -12.18 4.17 -11.72
C VAL A 279 -13.70 4.37 -11.61
N MET A 280 -14.46 3.94 -12.63
CA MET A 280 -15.92 4.05 -12.66
C MET A 280 -16.63 2.82 -12.11
N ARG A 281 -15.91 1.73 -11.82
CA ARG A 281 -16.43 0.44 -11.40
C ARG A 281 -16.27 0.21 -9.90
N THR A 282 -16.86 1.11 -9.10
CA THR A 282 -16.83 1.04 -7.64
C THR A 282 -18.24 1.10 -7.08
N PHE A 283 -18.51 0.37 -5.99
CA PHE A 283 -19.84 0.40 -5.39
C PHE A 283 -20.15 1.73 -4.67
N PRO A 284 -19.21 2.48 -4.05
CA PRO A 284 -19.50 3.80 -3.51
C PRO A 284 -20.06 4.77 -4.55
N ARG A 285 -19.58 4.70 -5.79
CA ARG A 285 -20.14 5.47 -6.92
C ARG A 285 -21.60 5.09 -7.18
N LEU A 286 -21.93 3.81 -7.17
CA LEU A 286 -23.31 3.32 -7.36
C LEU A 286 -24.21 3.73 -6.20
N MET A 287 -23.73 3.65 -4.96
CA MET A 287 -24.41 4.17 -3.77
C MET A 287 -24.73 5.66 -3.92
N ARG A 288 -23.73 6.44 -4.33
CA ARG A 288 -23.89 7.87 -4.59
C ARG A 288 -24.92 8.15 -5.69
N ALA A 289 -24.87 7.40 -6.79
CA ALA A 289 -25.85 7.50 -7.87
C ALA A 289 -27.26 7.08 -7.43
N GLY A 290 -27.37 6.11 -6.52
CA GLY A 290 -28.62 5.67 -5.88
C GLY A 290 -29.18 6.63 -4.81
N GLY A 291 -28.57 7.81 -4.64
CA GLY A 291 -29.07 8.86 -3.74
C GLY A 291 -28.50 8.83 -2.31
N TYR A 292 -27.63 7.89 -1.98
CA TYR A 292 -26.95 7.86 -0.69
C TYR A 292 -25.95 9.01 -0.54
N THR A 293 -25.89 9.58 0.65
CA THR A 293 -24.75 10.42 1.04
C THR A 293 -23.59 9.48 1.38
N THR A 294 -22.47 9.62 0.67
CA THR A 294 -21.35 8.70 0.78
C THR A 294 -20.22 9.30 1.59
N GLY A 295 -19.70 8.55 2.55
CA GLY A 295 -18.57 8.96 3.38
C GLY A 295 -17.56 7.84 3.59
N ALA A 296 -16.32 8.21 3.82
CA ALA A 296 -15.29 7.30 4.29
C ALA A 296 -14.43 7.97 5.38
N SER A 297 -14.14 7.23 6.44
CA SER A 297 -13.19 7.59 7.49
C SER A 297 -12.12 6.51 7.56
N ILE A 298 -10.93 6.82 7.07
CA ILE A 298 -9.87 5.83 6.82
C ILE A 298 -8.60 6.26 7.55
N THR A 299 -8.04 5.36 8.35
CA THR A 299 -6.79 5.61 9.08
C THR A 299 -5.61 4.77 8.56
N SER A 300 -5.84 3.77 7.68
CA SER A 300 -4.77 3.06 6.97
C SER A 300 -4.25 3.90 5.80
N PRO A 301 -2.93 4.14 5.72
CA PRO A 301 -2.33 4.94 4.64
C PRO A 301 -2.61 4.39 3.24
N PHE A 302 -2.52 3.08 3.05
CA PHE A 302 -2.71 2.46 1.74
C PHE A 302 -4.17 2.42 1.31
N ALA A 303 -5.09 2.14 2.24
CA ALA A 303 -6.52 2.21 1.98
C ALA A 303 -6.96 3.65 1.68
N TYR A 304 -6.43 4.64 2.41
CA TYR A 304 -6.71 6.06 2.14
C TYR A 304 -6.17 6.50 0.78
N PHE A 305 -4.96 6.07 0.43
CA PHE A 305 -4.36 6.36 -0.87
C PHE A 305 -5.23 5.82 -2.02
N LEU A 306 -5.74 4.59 -1.90
CA LEU A 306 -6.66 4.00 -2.89
C LEU A 306 -7.97 4.80 -2.97
N ALA A 307 -8.57 5.15 -1.81
CA ALA A 307 -9.81 5.95 -1.75
C ALA A 307 -9.64 7.35 -2.36
N GLN A 308 -8.47 7.97 -2.23
CA GLN A 308 -8.16 9.24 -2.90
C GLN A 308 -8.23 9.15 -4.42
N GLY A 309 -7.85 8.00 -5.01
CA GLY A 309 -7.96 7.77 -6.45
C GLY A 309 -9.40 7.79 -6.97
N ILE A 310 -10.37 7.54 -6.09
CA ILE A 310 -11.81 7.57 -6.36
C ILE A 310 -12.54 8.59 -5.46
N ALA A 311 -11.88 9.67 -5.05
CA ALA A 311 -12.43 10.66 -4.11
C ALA A 311 -13.77 11.26 -4.59
N ALA A 312 -14.01 11.29 -5.90
CA ALA A 312 -15.28 11.74 -6.48
C ALA A 312 -16.48 10.85 -6.13
N ASP A 313 -16.26 9.65 -5.60
CA ASP A 313 -17.30 8.71 -5.19
C ASP A 313 -17.77 8.97 -3.75
N PHE A 314 -17.08 9.83 -3.01
CA PHE A 314 -17.40 10.20 -1.63
C PHE A 314 -17.77 11.68 -1.51
N ASP A 315 -18.82 11.96 -0.75
CA ASP A 315 -19.19 13.33 -0.35
C ASP A 315 -18.33 13.78 0.84
N TYR A 316 -17.89 12.83 1.68
CA TYR A 316 -17.03 13.05 2.85
C TYR A 316 -15.85 12.09 2.80
N LEU A 317 -14.65 12.61 2.60
CA LEU A 317 -13.39 11.86 2.67
C LEU A 317 -12.34 12.77 3.37
N PRO A 318 -12.42 12.94 4.69
CA PRO A 318 -11.45 13.74 5.40
C PRO A 318 -10.05 13.11 5.28
N PRO A 319 -8.99 13.92 5.25
CA PRO A 319 -7.65 13.39 5.37
C PRO A 319 -7.52 12.67 6.72
N PRO A 320 -6.74 11.60 6.80
CA PRO A 320 -6.47 10.94 8.06
C PRO A 320 -5.83 11.92 9.04
N ALA A 321 -6.11 11.75 10.33
CA ALA A 321 -5.64 12.65 11.38
C ALA A 321 -4.10 12.65 11.59
N TYR A 322 -3.39 11.79 10.86
CA TYR A 322 -1.93 11.71 10.91
C TYR A 322 -1.26 12.60 9.85
N ARG A 323 -0.08 13.09 10.17
CA ARG A 323 0.75 13.81 9.22
C ARG A 323 1.55 12.83 8.37
N THR A 324 1.28 12.79 7.07
CA THR A 324 2.21 12.21 6.11
C THR A 324 3.42 13.12 5.97
N SER A 325 4.62 12.57 5.80
CA SER A 325 5.78 13.40 5.46
C SER A 325 5.54 14.05 4.09
N SER A 326 6.06 15.26 3.90
CA SER A 326 6.02 15.95 2.59
C SER A 326 6.66 15.12 1.46
N LEU A 327 7.60 14.23 1.82
CA LEU A 327 8.22 13.29 0.90
C LEU A 327 7.24 12.18 0.48
N TRP A 328 6.39 11.72 1.41
CA TRP A 328 5.33 10.76 1.12
C TRP A 328 4.29 11.34 0.15
N ASP A 329 3.93 12.61 0.31
CA ASP A 329 3.03 13.31 -0.61
C ASP A 329 3.64 13.49 -2.00
N ALA A 330 4.94 13.75 -2.10
CA ALA A 330 5.65 13.83 -3.38
C ALA A 330 5.73 12.47 -4.09
N THR A 331 6.04 11.39 -3.38
CA THR A 331 6.04 10.03 -3.95
C THR A 331 4.63 9.61 -4.37
N ARG A 332 3.59 9.98 -3.62
CA ARG A 332 2.20 9.76 -3.99
C ARG A 332 1.81 10.41 -5.31
N ILE A 333 2.20 11.66 -5.54
CA ILE A 333 1.94 12.37 -6.82
C ILE A 333 2.60 11.62 -7.99
N LEU A 334 3.82 11.12 -7.79
CA LEU A 334 4.53 10.31 -8.78
C LEU A 334 3.82 9.00 -9.09
N HIS A 335 3.29 8.33 -8.06
CA HIS A 335 2.53 7.09 -8.24
C HIS A 335 1.17 7.30 -8.92
N GLN A 336 0.51 8.43 -8.70
CA GLN A 336 -0.76 8.75 -9.36
C GLN A 336 -0.60 9.00 -10.87
N ARG A 337 0.56 9.48 -11.32
CA ARG A 337 0.86 9.77 -12.73
C ARG A 337 1.60 8.62 -13.40
N GLN A 338 1.11 7.44 -13.33
CA GLN A 338 1.84 6.32 -13.90
C GLN A 338 1.93 6.33 -15.43
N PRO A 339 3.13 6.00 -15.90
CA PRO A 339 3.51 4.69 -16.40
C PRO A 339 4.58 3.97 -15.56
N PHE A 340 4.98 4.53 -14.42
CA PHE A 340 6.06 3.98 -13.59
C PHE A 340 5.72 2.68 -12.85
N GLY A 341 4.46 2.26 -12.83
CA GLY A 341 3.96 1.17 -12.01
C GLY A 341 4.37 -0.25 -12.40
N SER A 342 5.17 -0.43 -13.43
CA SER A 342 5.65 -1.78 -13.80
C SER A 342 6.91 -2.23 -13.04
N ARG A 343 7.49 -1.35 -12.19
CA ARG A 343 8.67 -1.63 -11.36
C ARG A 343 8.63 -0.88 -10.04
N MET A 344 7.52 -0.99 -9.35
CA MET A 344 7.34 -0.44 -8.00
C MET A 344 8.40 -0.95 -7.03
N ASP A 345 8.89 -2.20 -7.19
CA ASP A 345 9.93 -2.79 -6.35
C ASP A 345 11.22 -1.96 -6.30
N GLU A 346 11.54 -1.20 -7.36
CA GLU A 346 12.74 -0.35 -7.38
C GLU A 346 12.46 1.04 -6.79
N LEU A 347 11.25 1.58 -6.97
CA LEU A 347 10.82 2.81 -6.30
C LEU A 347 10.56 2.57 -4.81
N ASP A 348 10.06 1.41 -4.42
CA ASP A 348 9.94 0.99 -3.03
C ASP A 348 11.31 0.91 -2.33
N GLN A 349 12.38 0.58 -3.06
CA GLN A 349 13.74 0.61 -2.52
C GLN A 349 14.26 2.03 -2.33
N ILE A 350 13.92 2.97 -3.23
CA ILE A 350 14.24 4.40 -3.05
C ILE A 350 13.43 4.95 -1.88
N GLU A 351 12.16 4.58 -1.76
CA GLU A 351 11.33 4.93 -0.62
C GLU A 351 11.86 4.32 0.68
N GLN A 352 12.27 3.06 0.69
CA GLN A 352 12.93 2.44 1.84
C GLN A 352 14.21 3.18 2.23
N VAL A 353 14.98 3.69 1.28
CA VAL A 353 16.15 4.54 1.56
C VAL A 353 15.71 5.91 2.08
N CYS A 354 14.65 6.49 1.52
CA CYS A 354 14.09 7.77 1.99
C CYS A 354 13.38 7.64 3.34
N ASP A 355 12.75 6.51 3.62
CA ASP A 355 12.17 6.18 4.94
C ASP A 355 13.22 5.70 5.93
N PHE A 356 14.37 5.20 5.47
CA PHE A 356 15.48 4.73 6.31
C PHE A 356 16.03 5.84 7.19
N VAL A 357 16.23 7.04 6.65
CA VAL A 357 16.78 8.17 7.41
C VAL A 357 15.81 8.65 8.49
N PRO A 358 14.55 8.95 8.23
CA PRO A 358 13.58 9.29 9.27
C PRO A 358 13.39 8.16 10.29
N THR A 359 13.25 6.91 9.85
CA THR A 359 13.08 5.75 10.74
C THR A 359 14.28 5.53 11.65
N HIS A 360 15.52 5.74 11.15
CA HIS A 360 16.72 5.67 11.96
C HIS A 360 16.83 6.85 12.94
N LEU A 361 16.42 8.05 12.53
CA LEU A 361 16.36 9.20 13.41
C LEU A 361 15.32 9.02 14.51
N GLU A 362 14.15 8.44 14.22
CA GLU A 362 13.13 8.05 15.20
C GLU A 362 13.67 7.00 16.18
N MET A 363 14.44 6.03 15.70
CA MET A 363 15.06 4.98 16.52
C MET A 363 16.09 5.54 17.52
N TYR A 364 16.87 6.56 17.12
CA TYR A 364 17.90 7.18 17.97
C TYR A 364 17.38 8.34 18.82
N SER A 365 16.26 8.94 18.48
CA SER A 365 15.65 10.05 19.22
C SER A 365 14.12 10.04 19.09
N PRO A 366 13.43 9.06 19.66
CA PRO A 366 11.99 8.93 19.56
C PRO A 366 11.24 10.16 20.10
N GLU A 367 11.80 10.85 21.09
CA GLU A 367 11.20 12.07 21.67
C GLU A 367 11.23 13.30 20.74
N ARG A 368 12.17 13.34 19.77
CA ARG A 368 12.32 14.46 18.83
C ARG A 368 11.70 14.19 17.46
N PHE A 369 11.67 12.93 17.04
CA PHE A 369 11.26 12.50 15.72
C PHE A 369 10.09 11.49 15.78
N GLY A 370 9.79 10.96 16.98
CA GLY A 370 8.64 10.11 17.21
C GLY A 370 7.36 10.90 17.04
N ASN A 371 6.50 10.40 16.18
CA ASN A 371 5.06 10.64 16.02
C ASN A 371 4.58 10.72 14.58
N THR A 372 5.15 9.98 13.66
CA THR A 372 4.64 10.05 12.30
C THR A 372 3.94 8.77 11.81
N LYS A 373 4.15 7.62 12.44
CA LYS A 373 3.58 6.36 11.93
C LYS A 373 2.83 5.50 12.96
N SER A 374 2.91 5.78 14.25
CA SER A 374 2.49 4.83 15.27
C SER A 374 1.27 5.22 16.11
N ASP A 375 0.82 6.46 16.04
CA ASP A 375 -0.26 6.92 16.91
C ASP A 375 -1.60 6.99 16.16
N PHE A 376 -2.12 5.80 15.78
CA PHE A 376 -3.54 5.64 15.43
C PHE A 376 -4.23 4.82 16.50
N PRO A 377 -4.45 5.37 17.69
CA PRO A 377 -5.24 4.66 18.67
C PRO A 377 -6.61 4.36 18.05
N PRO A 378 -7.13 3.14 18.19
CA PRO A 378 -8.44 2.77 17.66
C PRO A 378 -9.53 3.76 18.05
N ALA A 379 -9.49 4.28 19.27
CA ALA A 379 -10.40 5.31 19.76
C ALA A 379 -10.38 6.58 18.90
N GLY A 380 -9.21 7.03 18.44
CA GLY A 380 -9.08 8.19 17.54
C GLY A 380 -9.67 7.92 16.15
N SER A 381 -9.51 6.70 15.63
CA SER A 381 -10.11 6.28 14.36
C SER A 381 -11.64 6.32 14.42
N PHE A 382 -12.24 5.80 15.47
CA PHE A 382 -13.68 5.82 15.66
C PHE A 382 -14.22 7.22 16.00
N GLU A 383 -13.46 8.05 16.69
CA GLU A 383 -13.83 9.45 16.91
C GLU A 383 -13.88 10.24 15.60
N GLN A 384 -12.90 10.05 14.70
CA GLN A 384 -12.96 10.64 13.36
C GLN A 384 -14.19 10.15 12.58
N ALA A 385 -14.51 8.86 12.65
CA ALA A 385 -15.70 8.28 12.01
C ALA A 385 -16.99 8.89 12.56
N ARG A 386 -17.07 9.10 13.88
CA ARG A 386 -18.22 9.76 14.56
C ARG A 386 -18.40 11.20 14.05
N GLN A 387 -17.31 11.97 13.93
CA GLN A 387 -17.34 13.35 13.41
C GLN A 387 -17.80 13.41 11.95
N VAL A 388 -17.40 12.44 11.12
CA VAL A 388 -17.91 12.32 9.74
C VAL A 388 -19.40 12.04 9.76
N LEU A 389 -19.83 11.04 10.54
CA LEU A 389 -21.22 10.60 10.60
C LEU A 389 -22.16 11.69 11.13
N GLU A 390 -21.71 12.57 12.03
CA GLU A 390 -22.51 13.70 12.53
C GLU A 390 -22.86 14.72 11.44
N GLN A 391 -22.04 14.81 10.40
CA GLN A 391 -22.27 15.69 9.25
C GLN A 391 -23.18 15.03 8.18
N MET A 392 -23.41 13.73 8.27
CA MET A 392 -24.15 12.97 7.27
C MET A 392 -25.65 12.86 7.65
N PRO A 393 -26.57 13.22 6.74
CA PRO A 393 -27.99 12.99 6.94
C PRO A 393 -28.34 11.49 6.88
N ASP A 394 -29.57 11.13 7.26
CA ASP A 394 -30.10 9.78 7.00
C ASP A 394 -30.16 9.50 5.48
N GLY A 395 -29.98 8.24 5.12
CA GLY A 395 -29.70 7.80 3.77
C GLY A 395 -28.21 7.86 3.47
N PHE A 396 -27.39 7.47 4.44
CA PHE A 396 -25.94 7.46 4.31
C PHE A 396 -25.37 6.06 4.02
N PHE A 397 -24.25 6.05 3.36
CA PHE A 397 -23.25 4.98 3.34
C PHE A 397 -21.97 5.55 3.95
N LEU A 398 -21.52 4.98 5.06
CA LEU A 398 -20.22 5.32 5.68
C LEU A 398 -19.33 4.08 5.72
N TRP A 399 -18.15 4.20 5.15
CA TRP A 399 -17.07 3.23 5.30
C TRP A 399 -16.07 3.74 6.34
N VAL A 400 -15.86 2.96 7.40
CA VAL A 400 -14.85 3.19 8.42
C VAL A 400 -13.78 2.12 8.26
N HIS A 401 -12.53 2.53 8.00
CA HIS A 401 -11.40 1.61 7.92
C HIS A 401 -10.36 1.97 8.98
N VAL A 402 -10.24 1.09 9.96
CA VAL A 402 -9.42 1.26 11.17
C VAL A 402 -8.08 0.60 10.96
N MET A 403 -6.97 1.34 11.14
CA MET A 403 -5.62 0.81 10.99
C MET A 403 -5.31 -0.34 11.95
N ALA A 404 -5.87 -0.31 13.18
CA ALA A 404 -5.70 -1.40 14.14
C ALA A 404 -6.47 -2.66 13.68
N PRO A 405 -5.93 -3.86 13.90
CA PRO A 405 -4.71 -4.20 14.67
C PRO A 405 -3.44 -4.37 13.83
N HIS A 406 -3.34 -3.77 12.63
CA HIS A 406 -2.14 -3.82 11.78
C HIS A 406 -0.88 -3.39 12.57
N ALA A 407 0.24 -3.99 12.24
CA ALA A 407 1.53 -3.65 12.83
C ALA A 407 1.96 -2.18 12.53
N PRO A 408 2.70 -1.52 13.43
CA PRO A 408 3.19 -2.03 14.71
C PRO A 408 2.06 -2.18 15.74
N TYR A 409 2.07 -3.29 16.50
CA TYR A 409 1.03 -3.60 17.49
C TYR A 409 1.21 -2.76 18.74
N LEU A 410 0.47 -1.65 18.82
CA LEU A 410 0.61 -0.62 19.85
C LEU A 410 -0.70 -0.43 20.65
N PRO A 411 -1.09 -1.41 21.47
CA PRO A 411 -2.29 -1.31 22.27
C PRO A 411 -2.20 -0.14 23.26
N GLY A 412 -3.32 0.53 23.48
CA GLY A 412 -3.45 1.58 24.50
C GLY A 412 -3.27 1.06 25.91
N ALA A 413 -3.01 1.97 26.84
CA ALA A 413 -2.70 1.65 28.24
C ALA A 413 -3.69 0.68 28.92
N PRO A 414 -5.02 0.71 28.69
CA PRO A 414 -5.95 -0.23 29.30
C PRO A 414 -5.74 -1.68 28.85
N MET A 415 -5.28 -1.90 27.62
CA MET A 415 -5.09 -3.24 27.06
C MET A 415 -3.65 -3.71 27.09
N LEU A 416 -2.70 -2.79 27.19
CA LEU A 416 -1.29 -3.10 27.32
C LEU A 416 -1.02 -3.94 28.57
N ARG A 417 -0.31 -5.06 28.41
CA ARG A 417 0.00 -6.07 29.45
C ARG A 417 -1.17 -6.97 29.86
N ARG A 418 -2.26 -6.97 29.12
CA ARG A 418 -3.39 -7.86 29.38
C ARG A 418 -3.05 -9.33 29.08
N PHE A 419 -2.34 -9.58 28.00
CA PHE A 419 -1.97 -10.93 27.55
C PHE A 419 -0.45 -11.15 27.54
N LEU A 420 0.35 -10.10 27.32
CA LEU A 420 1.81 -10.13 27.46
C LEU A 420 2.24 -9.25 28.64
N PRO A 421 2.50 -9.81 29.83
CA PRO A 421 2.79 -9.02 31.05
C PRO A 421 4.09 -8.21 30.99
N SER A 422 4.99 -8.52 30.07
CA SER A 422 6.28 -7.83 29.89
C SER A 422 6.16 -6.55 29.06
N ASN A 423 7.24 -5.78 29.01
CA ASN A 423 7.38 -4.61 28.13
C ASN A 423 8.01 -4.95 26.76
N GLU A 424 8.20 -6.22 26.45
CA GLU A 424 8.75 -6.66 25.17
C GLU A 424 7.77 -6.38 24.02
N MET A 425 8.26 -6.35 22.79
CA MET A 425 7.47 -6.13 21.57
C MET A 425 6.64 -4.84 21.59
N ARG A 426 7.19 -3.75 22.15
CA ARG A 426 6.51 -2.45 22.21
C ARG A 426 6.92 -1.47 21.14
N THR A 427 8.01 -1.75 20.43
CA THR A 427 8.53 -0.86 19.38
C THR A 427 8.43 -1.53 18.02
N TRP A 428 8.41 -0.72 16.98
CA TRP A 428 8.49 -1.21 15.61
C TRP A 428 9.73 -2.10 15.40
N HIS A 429 10.87 -1.70 15.95
CA HIS A 429 12.12 -2.47 15.86
C HIS A 429 12.01 -3.85 16.51
N ASP A 430 11.35 -3.94 17.69
CA ASP A 430 11.16 -5.21 18.37
C ASP A 430 10.27 -6.17 17.56
N GLN A 431 9.36 -5.63 16.75
CA GLN A 431 8.37 -6.40 15.99
C GLN A 431 8.82 -6.74 14.57
N TYR A 432 9.67 -5.93 13.95
CA TYR A 432 10.15 -6.12 12.57
C TYR A 432 11.67 -6.34 12.45
N GLY A 433 12.39 -6.37 13.56
CA GLY A 433 13.84 -6.60 13.59
C GLY A 433 14.28 -8.03 13.24
N PHE A 434 13.38 -8.85 12.68
CA PHE A 434 13.67 -10.25 12.35
C PHE A 434 14.47 -10.35 11.05
N PRO A 435 15.51 -11.22 11.01
CA PRO A 435 16.37 -11.35 9.83
C PRO A 435 15.69 -12.04 8.64
N LEU A 436 14.53 -12.68 8.82
CA LEU A 436 13.85 -13.53 7.82
C LEU A 436 12.36 -13.20 7.70
N PHE A 437 12.03 -12.00 7.28
CA PHE A 437 10.65 -11.59 6.97
C PHE A 437 10.30 -11.93 5.49
N PRO A 438 9.11 -12.48 5.17
CA PRO A 438 8.05 -12.97 6.07
C PRO A 438 8.30 -14.37 6.64
N ARG A 439 9.34 -15.09 6.21
CA ARG A 439 9.68 -16.43 6.70
C ARG A 439 10.60 -16.36 7.92
N TYR A 440 10.34 -17.23 8.89
CA TYR A 440 11.21 -17.39 10.05
C TYR A 440 11.51 -18.86 10.34
N THR A 441 12.61 -19.13 11.03
CA THR A 441 12.99 -20.46 11.47
C THR A 441 12.45 -20.76 12.88
N PRO A 442 12.27 -22.04 13.26
CA PRO A 442 11.63 -22.42 14.54
C PRO A 442 12.25 -21.80 15.79
N ASN A 443 13.53 -21.43 15.77
CA ASN A 443 14.19 -20.77 16.89
C ASN A 443 13.65 -19.34 17.16
N TRP A 444 12.92 -18.73 16.24
CA TRP A 444 12.28 -17.44 16.40
C TRP A 444 10.85 -17.54 16.95
N GLN A 445 10.25 -18.75 16.99
CA GLN A 445 8.84 -18.92 17.37
C GLN A 445 8.51 -18.27 18.71
N GLY A 446 9.35 -18.44 19.74
CA GLY A 446 9.09 -17.85 21.05
C GLY A 446 9.06 -16.30 21.05
N LEU A 447 9.75 -15.66 20.11
CA LEU A 447 9.68 -14.21 19.93
C LEU A 447 8.43 -13.80 19.14
N ILE A 448 8.08 -14.57 18.12
CA ILE A 448 6.85 -14.40 17.33
C ILE A 448 5.61 -14.61 18.21
N ASP A 449 5.61 -15.56 19.13
CA ASP A 449 4.52 -15.78 20.09
C ASP A 449 4.29 -14.53 20.98
N LYS A 450 5.37 -13.84 21.37
CA LYS A 450 5.25 -12.56 22.09
C LYS A 450 4.67 -11.45 21.22
N ALA A 451 5.06 -11.39 19.94
CA ALA A 451 4.48 -10.43 18.99
C ALA A 451 2.98 -10.71 18.81
N ARG A 452 2.56 -11.98 18.71
CA ARG A 452 1.14 -12.38 18.66
C ARG A 452 0.38 -11.92 19.90
N LEU A 453 0.90 -12.11 21.09
CA LEU A 453 0.24 -11.63 22.32
C LEU A 453 0.08 -10.10 22.34
N ARG A 454 1.01 -9.37 21.74
CA ARG A 454 0.89 -7.91 21.57
C ARG A 454 -0.16 -7.53 20.52
N TYR A 455 -0.27 -8.30 19.45
CA TYR A 455 -1.33 -8.19 18.48
C TYR A 455 -2.71 -8.50 19.09
N ASP A 456 -2.83 -9.54 19.92
CA ASP A 456 -4.04 -9.88 20.67
C ASP A 456 -4.51 -8.73 21.57
N GLU A 457 -3.57 -8.05 22.23
CA GLU A 457 -3.86 -6.85 23.03
C GLU A 457 -4.35 -5.69 22.15
N PHE A 458 -3.81 -5.57 20.94
CA PHE A 458 -4.21 -4.51 20.01
C PHE A 458 -5.58 -4.80 19.39
N ILE A 459 -5.92 -6.08 19.15
CA ILE A 459 -7.30 -6.48 18.82
C ILE A 459 -8.25 -6.08 19.96
N ALA A 460 -7.91 -6.38 21.21
CA ALA A 460 -8.76 -6.06 22.35
C ALA A 460 -8.95 -4.53 22.54
N ASP A 461 -7.96 -3.72 22.19
CA ASP A 461 -8.06 -2.26 22.19
C ASP A 461 -9.00 -1.76 21.08
N ALA A 462 -8.86 -2.32 19.88
CA ALA A 462 -9.73 -2.02 18.74
C ALA A 462 -11.19 -2.43 19.00
N ASP A 463 -11.40 -3.61 19.59
CA ASP A 463 -12.72 -4.12 20.00
C ASP A 463 -13.38 -3.22 21.05
N SER A 464 -12.62 -2.79 22.07
CA SER A 464 -13.11 -1.85 23.08
C SER A 464 -13.56 -0.52 22.48
N ALA A 465 -12.75 0.04 21.59
CA ALA A 465 -13.06 1.29 20.90
C ALA A 465 -14.29 1.14 19.98
N PHE A 466 -14.43 0.00 19.30
CA PHE A 466 -15.62 -0.33 18.51
C PHE A 466 -16.88 -0.38 19.37
N GLY A 467 -16.83 -1.02 20.54
CA GLY A 467 -17.96 -1.08 21.49
C GLY A 467 -18.41 0.31 21.94
N VAL A 468 -17.48 1.19 22.27
CA VAL A 468 -17.77 2.60 22.63
C VAL A 468 -18.42 3.34 21.47
N PHE A 469 -17.90 3.18 20.27
CA PHE A 469 -18.43 3.80 19.04
C PHE A 469 -19.86 3.34 18.78
N LEU A 470 -20.13 2.03 18.78
CA LEU A 470 -21.48 1.50 18.57
C LEU A 470 -22.48 1.95 19.62
N SER A 471 -22.09 1.92 20.91
CA SER A 471 -22.96 2.36 22.01
C SER A 471 -23.31 3.84 21.89
N GLY A 472 -22.35 4.68 21.46
CA GLY A 472 -22.59 6.09 21.18
C GLY A 472 -23.60 6.30 20.04
N LEU A 473 -23.49 5.54 18.95
CA LEU A 473 -24.43 5.59 17.83
C LEU A 473 -25.82 5.07 18.22
N GLU A 474 -25.90 4.04 19.04
CA GLU A 474 -27.14 3.48 19.53
C GLU A 474 -27.87 4.50 20.43
N GLY A 475 -27.15 5.11 21.39
CA GLY A 475 -27.66 6.18 22.23
C GLY A 475 -28.16 7.40 21.46
N ALA A 476 -27.51 7.74 20.33
CA ALA A 476 -27.92 8.79 19.42
C ALA A 476 -29.06 8.37 18.46
N GLY A 477 -29.52 7.12 18.51
CA GLY A 477 -30.58 6.57 17.66
C GLY A 477 -30.17 6.36 16.18
N ARG A 478 -28.88 6.49 15.88
CA ARG A 478 -28.37 6.38 14.49
C ARG A 478 -28.39 4.94 13.94
N LEU A 479 -28.51 3.92 14.81
CA LEU A 479 -28.54 2.52 14.42
C LEU A 479 -29.95 1.96 14.15
N ARG A 480 -31.04 2.71 14.40
CA ARG A 480 -32.43 2.23 14.26
C ARG A 480 -32.75 1.71 12.87
N ASN A 481 -32.30 2.40 11.84
CA ASN A 481 -32.48 2.04 10.42
C ASN A 481 -31.11 1.94 9.72
N THR A 482 -30.17 1.23 10.35
CA THR A 482 -28.81 1.10 9.82
C THR A 482 -28.42 -0.37 9.77
N ALA A 483 -28.04 -0.84 8.59
CA ALA A 483 -27.33 -2.09 8.43
C ALA A 483 -25.85 -1.86 8.83
N VAL A 484 -25.35 -2.66 9.76
CA VAL A 484 -23.95 -2.59 10.23
C VAL A 484 -23.21 -3.82 9.77
N ILE A 485 -22.13 -3.61 9.03
CA ILE A 485 -21.26 -4.66 8.48
C ILE A 485 -19.88 -4.52 9.09
N VAL A 486 -19.38 -5.59 9.70
CA VAL A 486 -18.03 -5.65 10.29
C VAL A 486 -17.21 -6.70 9.56
N SER A 487 -16.03 -6.32 9.07
CA SER A 487 -15.12 -7.21 8.37
C SER A 487 -13.66 -6.77 8.55
N SER A 488 -12.76 -7.39 7.80
CA SER A 488 -11.36 -7.01 7.67
C SER A 488 -10.97 -6.97 6.19
N ASP A 489 -9.86 -6.33 5.89
CA ASP A 489 -9.29 -6.39 4.55
C ASP A 489 -8.46 -7.68 4.34
N HIS A 490 -7.62 -8.07 5.30
CA HIS A 490 -6.87 -9.33 5.37
C HIS A 490 -6.61 -9.68 6.84
N GLY A 491 -5.91 -10.79 7.08
CA GLY A 491 -5.48 -11.20 8.40
C GLY A 491 -3.98 -11.09 8.59
N GLU A 492 -3.49 -11.70 9.68
CA GLU A 492 -2.10 -11.65 10.14
C GLU A 492 -1.62 -13.05 10.55
N SER A 493 -0.37 -13.41 10.31
CA SER A 493 0.18 -14.74 10.58
C SER A 493 1.33 -14.68 11.58
N PHE A 494 1.33 -15.61 12.54
CA PHE A 494 2.36 -15.74 13.59
C PHE A 494 2.86 -17.19 13.74
N GLU A 495 2.47 -18.06 12.84
CA GLU A 495 2.74 -19.50 12.96
C GLU A 495 3.04 -20.16 11.62
N GLY A 496 3.45 -21.43 11.64
CA GLY A 496 3.77 -22.17 10.43
C GLY A 496 5.00 -21.66 9.68
N GLY A 497 5.90 -20.91 10.34
CA GLY A 497 7.10 -20.35 9.72
C GLY A 497 6.86 -19.06 8.94
N ILE A 498 5.65 -18.47 9.01
CA ILE A 498 5.28 -17.21 8.36
C ILE A 498 4.89 -16.18 9.42
N TYR A 499 5.48 -14.99 9.32
CA TYR A 499 5.21 -13.84 10.16
C TYR A 499 4.64 -12.68 9.35
N SER A 500 3.58 -12.03 9.89
CA SER A 500 2.92 -10.89 9.26
C SER A 500 2.04 -11.28 8.05
N HIS A 501 1.81 -10.38 7.13
CA HIS A 501 0.93 -10.51 5.96
C HIS A 501 1.67 -10.16 4.65
N GLY A 502 0.97 -10.00 3.53
CA GLY A 502 1.56 -9.58 2.26
C GLY A 502 2.50 -10.63 1.66
N SER A 503 2.15 -11.90 1.74
CA SER A 503 2.99 -13.00 1.26
C SER A 503 2.28 -13.92 0.26
N GLU A 504 3.08 -14.54 -0.61
CA GLU A 504 2.65 -15.53 -1.60
C GLU A 504 2.21 -16.86 -0.98
N TYR A 505 2.46 -17.06 0.33
CA TYR A 505 2.16 -18.32 1.01
C TYR A 505 0.69 -18.54 1.28
N GLN A 506 -0.11 -17.47 1.30
CA GLN A 506 -1.55 -17.52 1.45
C GLN A 506 -1.99 -18.44 2.60
N THR A 507 -1.42 -18.21 3.79
CA THR A 507 -1.78 -18.98 4.98
C THR A 507 -3.20 -18.65 5.43
N ARG A 508 -3.85 -19.59 6.11
CA ARG A 508 -5.21 -19.37 6.61
C ARG A 508 -5.34 -18.14 7.51
N PRO A 509 -4.43 -17.87 8.47
CA PRO A 509 -4.50 -16.66 9.29
C PRO A 509 -4.41 -15.35 8.50
N GLN A 510 -3.75 -15.33 7.33
CA GLN A 510 -3.70 -14.17 6.45
C GLN A 510 -5.00 -13.94 5.65
N LEU A 511 -5.76 -15.02 5.42
CA LEU A 511 -6.90 -15.00 4.51
C LEU A 511 -8.25 -15.11 5.21
N HIS A 512 -8.37 -15.87 6.31
CA HIS A 512 -9.61 -16.05 7.03
C HIS A 512 -9.92 -14.81 7.86
N ILE A 513 -10.92 -14.04 7.41
CA ILE A 513 -11.31 -12.75 7.99
C ILE A 513 -12.74 -12.80 8.50
N PRO A 514 -13.11 -11.95 9.47
CA PRO A 514 -14.49 -11.87 9.95
C PRO A 514 -15.43 -11.28 8.90
N LEU A 515 -16.68 -11.77 8.89
CA LEU A 515 -17.81 -11.09 8.29
C LEU A 515 -19.02 -11.23 9.19
N ILE A 516 -19.49 -10.10 9.68
CA ILE A 516 -20.64 -10.01 10.60
C ILE A 516 -21.57 -8.94 10.08
N ILE A 517 -22.83 -9.28 9.82
CA ILE A 517 -23.83 -8.36 9.27
C ILE A 517 -25.05 -8.31 10.19
N ARG A 518 -25.38 -7.11 10.69
CA ARG A 518 -26.61 -6.84 11.44
C ARG A 518 -27.55 -6.00 10.61
N MET A 519 -28.71 -6.56 10.26
CA MET A 519 -29.76 -5.82 9.58
C MET A 519 -30.57 -4.95 10.55
N PRO A 520 -31.20 -3.85 10.09
CA PRO A 520 -32.11 -3.09 10.93
C PRO A 520 -33.20 -3.97 11.56
N GLY A 521 -33.40 -3.85 12.88
CA GLY A 521 -34.40 -4.63 13.61
C GLY A 521 -34.05 -6.10 13.83
N GLN A 522 -32.86 -6.56 13.49
CA GLN A 522 -32.44 -7.94 13.74
C GLN A 522 -32.19 -8.15 15.25
N GLU A 523 -32.97 -9.04 15.86
CA GLU A 523 -32.92 -9.34 17.30
C GLU A 523 -32.28 -10.71 17.61
N ARG A 524 -32.06 -11.55 16.60
CA ARG A 524 -31.46 -12.89 16.76
C ARG A 524 -30.30 -13.06 15.80
N GLY A 525 -29.20 -13.58 16.33
CA GLY A 525 -28.04 -13.94 15.53
C GLY A 525 -28.23 -15.26 14.81
N SER A 526 -27.44 -15.45 13.75
CA SER A 526 -27.33 -16.71 13.02
C SER A 526 -25.86 -16.96 12.65
N ARG A 527 -25.50 -18.24 12.47
CA ARG A 527 -24.20 -18.62 11.90
C ARG A 527 -24.41 -19.19 10.50
N VAL A 528 -23.65 -18.69 9.55
CA VAL A 528 -23.76 -19.04 8.13
C VAL A 528 -22.42 -19.65 7.69
N ALA A 529 -22.45 -20.90 7.29
CA ALA A 529 -21.24 -21.67 6.93
C ALA A 529 -21.02 -21.74 5.40
N ILE A 530 -21.44 -20.70 4.65
CA ILE A 530 -21.09 -20.59 3.23
C ILE A 530 -19.65 -20.12 3.08
N THR A 531 -18.91 -20.75 2.17
CA THR A 531 -17.55 -20.28 1.80
C THR A 531 -17.68 -19.18 0.76
N ALA A 532 -17.11 -18.02 1.06
CA ALA A 532 -17.15 -16.84 0.17
C ALA A 532 -15.90 -15.96 0.36
N ASP A 533 -15.60 -15.14 -0.63
CA ASP A 533 -14.53 -14.14 -0.57
C ASP A 533 -15.07 -12.70 -0.63
N GLN A 534 -14.19 -11.72 -0.53
CA GLN A 534 -14.55 -10.30 -0.46
C GLN A 534 -15.31 -9.76 -1.68
N THR A 535 -15.32 -10.43 -2.83
CA THR A 535 -16.05 -9.99 -4.02
C THR A 535 -17.56 -9.89 -3.77
N VAL A 536 -18.08 -10.65 -2.80
CA VAL A 536 -19.51 -10.68 -2.46
C VAL A 536 -19.99 -9.45 -1.68
N LEU A 537 -19.07 -8.66 -1.09
CA LEU A 537 -19.47 -7.52 -0.23
C LEU A 537 -20.13 -6.39 -1.02
N ALA A 538 -19.56 -5.98 -2.14
CA ALA A 538 -20.12 -4.90 -2.96
C ALA A 538 -21.55 -5.20 -3.45
N PRO A 539 -21.84 -6.36 -4.09
CA PRO A 539 -23.22 -6.69 -4.48
C PRO A 539 -24.14 -6.86 -3.28
N THR A 540 -23.67 -7.39 -2.14
CA THR A 540 -24.48 -7.51 -0.92
C THR A 540 -24.90 -6.14 -0.39
N ILE A 541 -23.97 -5.18 -0.32
CA ILE A 541 -24.24 -3.81 0.13
C ILE A 541 -25.24 -3.13 -0.80
N LEU A 542 -25.09 -3.28 -2.12
CA LEU A 542 -26.02 -2.71 -3.09
C LEU A 542 -27.42 -3.31 -2.97
N ASP A 543 -27.54 -4.63 -2.79
CA ASP A 543 -28.82 -5.29 -2.60
C ASP A 543 -29.51 -4.87 -1.29
N ILE A 544 -28.75 -4.73 -0.18
CA ILE A 544 -29.27 -4.18 1.08
C ILE A 544 -29.79 -2.74 0.85
N ALA A 545 -29.11 -1.96 0.01
CA ALA A 545 -29.50 -0.61 -0.33
C ALA A 545 -30.67 -0.54 -1.32
N GLY A 546 -31.11 -1.65 -1.90
CA GLY A 546 -32.12 -1.70 -2.96
C GLY A 546 -31.62 -1.15 -4.30
N ILE A 547 -30.31 -1.19 -4.54
CA ILE A 547 -29.67 -0.73 -5.77
C ILE A 547 -29.25 -1.95 -6.59
N PRO A 548 -29.71 -2.09 -7.85
CA PRO A 548 -29.27 -3.19 -8.71
C PRO A 548 -27.74 -3.17 -8.90
N HIS A 549 -27.10 -4.29 -8.64
CA HIS A 549 -25.68 -4.43 -8.92
C HIS A 549 -25.42 -4.79 -10.39
N PRO A 550 -24.39 -4.22 -11.02
CA PRO A 550 -24.10 -4.47 -12.43
C PRO A 550 -23.40 -5.82 -12.62
N ASN A 551 -23.52 -6.37 -13.83
CA ASN A 551 -22.95 -7.65 -14.23
C ASN A 551 -21.41 -7.70 -14.34
N TRP A 552 -20.73 -6.57 -14.17
CA TRP A 552 -19.26 -6.54 -14.11
C TRP A 552 -18.71 -6.89 -12.72
N MET A 553 -19.56 -6.92 -11.68
CA MET A 553 -19.20 -7.50 -10.38
C MET A 553 -19.15 -9.01 -10.50
N SER A 554 -18.14 -9.64 -9.93
CA SER A 554 -17.90 -11.07 -10.03
C SER A 554 -18.40 -11.87 -8.82
N GLY A 555 -18.68 -11.20 -7.71
CA GLY A 555 -19.27 -11.80 -6.51
C GLY A 555 -20.80 -11.86 -6.59
N GLU A 556 -21.39 -12.84 -5.91
CA GLU A 556 -22.82 -12.93 -5.71
C GLU A 556 -23.22 -12.36 -4.35
N SER A 557 -24.43 -11.77 -4.28
CA SER A 557 -24.93 -11.18 -3.03
C SER A 557 -25.20 -12.22 -1.96
N LEU A 558 -24.81 -11.92 -0.72
CA LEU A 558 -25.13 -12.71 0.46
C LEU A 558 -26.50 -12.38 1.06
N LEU A 559 -27.27 -11.42 0.52
CA LEU A 559 -28.58 -11.03 1.05
C LEU A 559 -29.54 -12.22 1.24
N PRO A 560 -29.60 -13.24 0.35
CA PRO A 560 -30.45 -14.42 0.56
C PRO A 560 -30.08 -15.25 1.80
N TRP A 561 -28.85 -15.12 2.30
CA TRP A 561 -28.35 -15.84 3.48
C TRP A 561 -28.64 -15.12 4.79
N LEU A 562 -28.82 -13.79 4.78
CA LEU A 562 -29.07 -12.98 5.96
C LEU A 562 -30.45 -13.25 6.59
N ASN A 563 -31.42 -13.71 5.80
CA ASN A 563 -32.80 -13.95 6.23
C ASN A 563 -33.08 -15.42 6.61
N ARG A 564 -32.07 -16.28 6.57
CA ARG A 564 -32.23 -17.68 6.95
C ARG A 564 -32.15 -17.84 8.46
N THR A 565 -33.15 -18.47 9.07
CA THR A 565 -33.11 -18.88 10.47
C THR A 565 -32.50 -20.27 10.58
N GLY A 566 -31.37 -20.40 11.30
CA GLY A 566 -30.67 -21.65 11.54
C GLY A 566 -29.28 -21.71 10.92
N GLU A 567 -28.56 -22.80 11.13
CA GLU A 567 -27.25 -23.06 10.53
C GLU A 567 -27.46 -23.36 9.02
N GLY A 568 -27.12 -22.40 8.18
CA GLY A 568 -27.15 -22.56 6.73
C GLY A 568 -25.80 -23.09 6.24
N GLU A 569 -25.75 -24.37 5.83
CA GLU A 569 -24.60 -24.87 5.05
C GLU A 569 -24.83 -24.58 3.57
N GLY A 570 -23.83 -23.96 2.93
CA GLY A 570 -23.81 -23.72 1.49
C GLY A 570 -22.48 -24.13 0.90
N GLN A 571 -22.54 -24.75 -0.28
CA GLN A 571 -21.35 -24.98 -1.06
C GLN A 571 -20.98 -23.69 -1.79
N GLY A 572 -19.81 -23.15 -1.51
CA GLY A 572 -19.22 -21.99 -2.18
C GLY A 572 -17.73 -22.17 -2.34
N LEU A 573 -17.14 -21.37 -3.19
CA LEU A 573 -15.69 -21.29 -3.36
C LEU A 573 -15.25 -19.86 -3.07
N ALA A 574 -14.15 -19.71 -2.33
CA ALA A 574 -13.46 -18.45 -2.15
C ALA A 574 -12.18 -18.45 -2.97
N PHE A 575 -11.94 -17.40 -3.74
CA PHE A 575 -10.72 -17.23 -4.53
C PHE A 575 -9.85 -16.14 -3.92
N THR A 576 -8.53 -16.38 -3.93
CA THR A 576 -7.54 -15.51 -3.30
C THR A 576 -6.34 -15.33 -4.23
N GLU A 577 -5.77 -14.16 -4.32
CA GLU A 577 -4.70 -13.86 -5.25
C GLU A 577 -3.58 -13.05 -4.59
N TYR A 578 -2.34 -13.45 -4.79
CA TYR A 578 -1.16 -12.65 -4.48
C TYR A 578 -0.37 -12.39 -5.77
N LEU A 579 -0.53 -11.19 -6.32
CA LEU A 579 0.00 -10.78 -7.62
C LEU A 579 0.99 -9.61 -7.52
N ALA A 580 1.47 -9.29 -6.31
CA ALA A 580 2.30 -8.11 -6.05
C ALA A 580 3.59 -8.03 -6.89
N ARG A 581 4.06 -9.16 -7.43
CA ARG A 581 5.25 -9.25 -8.28
C ARG A 581 4.94 -9.30 -9.78
N ASP A 582 3.67 -9.29 -10.16
CA ASP A 582 3.26 -9.36 -11.56
C ASP A 582 3.00 -7.96 -12.16
N SER A 583 3.04 -7.86 -13.47
CA SER A 583 2.74 -6.60 -14.15
C SER A 583 1.23 -6.42 -14.29
N ILE A 584 0.72 -5.28 -13.85
CA ILE A 584 -0.70 -4.93 -14.07
C ILE A 584 -1.08 -4.90 -15.55
N PHE A 585 -0.17 -5.06 -16.45
CA PHE A 585 -0.21 -4.71 -17.87
C PHE A 585 0.06 -5.89 -18.79
N ARG A 586 0.56 -6.99 -18.30
CA ARG A 586 0.83 -8.21 -19.07
C ARG A 586 -0.17 -9.31 -18.70
N PRO A 587 -0.25 -10.36 -19.47
CA PRO A 587 -0.84 -11.60 -18.97
C PRO A 587 -0.21 -11.98 -17.62
N LEU A 588 -1.02 -12.47 -16.71
CA LEU A 588 -0.56 -12.91 -15.41
C LEU A 588 0.36 -14.13 -15.56
N ILE A 589 1.58 -14.03 -15.06
CA ILE A 589 2.60 -15.08 -15.16
C ILE A 589 3.37 -15.32 -13.85
N ARG A 590 3.15 -14.47 -12.86
CA ARG A 590 3.82 -14.54 -11.54
C ARG A 590 2.82 -14.34 -10.42
N GLY A 591 3.16 -14.87 -9.27
CA GLY A 591 2.31 -14.82 -8.09
C GLY A 591 1.58 -16.11 -7.84
N THR A 592 0.64 -16.10 -6.92
CA THR A 592 -0.12 -17.28 -6.52
C THR A 592 -1.61 -17.01 -6.56
N VAL A 593 -2.38 -18.02 -7.00
CA VAL A 593 -3.84 -18.02 -7.00
C VAL A 593 -4.33 -19.17 -6.13
N GLY A 594 -5.13 -18.86 -5.14
CA GLY A 594 -5.71 -19.82 -4.22
C GLY A 594 -7.20 -20.02 -4.43
N VAL A 595 -7.69 -21.20 -4.06
CA VAL A 595 -9.11 -21.52 -3.92
C VAL A 595 -9.35 -22.28 -2.62
N VAL A 596 -10.44 -21.94 -1.95
CA VAL A 596 -10.90 -22.56 -0.70
C VAL A 596 -12.33 -23.04 -0.89
N ASP A 597 -12.64 -24.30 -0.48
CA ASP A 597 -14.00 -24.89 -0.50
C ASP A 597 -14.64 -25.00 0.90
N GLY A 598 -14.00 -24.43 1.93
CA GLY A 598 -14.40 -24.52 3.33
C GLY A 598 -13.75 -25.67 4.11
N ARG A 599 -13.22 -26.69 3.44
CA ARG A 599 -12.50 -27.83 4.05
C ARG A 599 -11.09 -28.00 3.54
N HIS A 600 -10.82 -27.47 2.35
CA HIS A 600 -9.54 -27.60 1.67
C HIS A 600 -9.12 -26.27 1.08
N GLN A 601 -7.82 -26.11 0.94
CA GLN A 601 -7.20 -25.00 0.21
C GLN A 601 -6.25 -25.56 -0.85
N TYR A 602 -6.31 -25.02 -2.06
CA TYR A 602 -5.31 -25.26 -3.10
C TYR A 602 -4.73 -23.93 -3.57
N VAL A 603 -3.41 -23.80 -3.56
CA VAL A 603 -2.68 -22.60 -3.97
C VAL A 603 -1.79 -22.93 -5.15
N LEU A 604 -2.03 -22.32 -6.30
CA LEU A 604 -1.29 -22.49 -7.55
C LEU A 604 -0.25 -21.38 -7.71
N ASP A 605 1.02 -21.73 -7.90
CA ASP A 605 2.08 -20.81 -8.31
C ASP A 605 2.06 -20.66 -9.84
N LEU A 606 1.84 -19.45 -10.32
CA LEU A 606 1.69 -19.15 -11.76
C LEU A 606 3.01 -19.29 -12.52
N SER A 607 4.15 -19.07 -11.87
CA SER A 607 5.47 -19.11 -12.52
C SER A 607 5.94 -20.53 -12.76
N THR A 608 5.60 -21.47 -11.87
CA THR A 608 6.04 -22.86 -11.93
C THR A 608 4.95 -23.82 -12.38
N GLY A 609 3.68 -23.43 -12.32
CA GLY A 609 2.53 -24.31 -12.54
C GLY A 609 2.30 -25.35 -11.44
N LYS A 610 3.13 -25.32 -10.38
CA LYS A 610 2.97 -26.21 -9.22
C LYS A 610 1.96 -25.65 -8.23
N GLY A 611 1.32 -26.52 -7.47
CA GLY A 611 0.39 -26.12 -6.43
C GLY A 611 0.62 -26.87 -5.14
N ILE A 612 0.12 -26.30 -4.05
CA ILE A 612 0.11 -26.88 -2.71
C ILE A 612 -1.35 -27.09 -2.31
N PHE A 613 -1.69 -28.31 -1.90
CA PHE A 613 -3.00 -28.67 -1.37
C PHE A 613 -2.92 -28.88 0.14
N ARG A 614 -3.86 -28.27 0.87
CA ARG A 614 -3.93 -28.34 2.33
C ARG A 614 -5.35 -28.68 2.79
N SER A 615 -5.46 -29.41 3.89
CA SER A 615 -6.71 -29.56 4.62
C SER A 615 -6.90 -28.42 5.62
N LEU A 616 -8.13 -27.97 5.85
CA LEU A 616 -8.42 -27.01 6.90
C LEU A 616 -8.66 -27.76 8.24
N PRO A 617 -8.17 -27.24 9.37
CA PRO A 617 -7.55 -25.91 9.58
C PRO A 617 -6.03 -25.83 9.30
N GLU A 618 -5.36 -26.86 8.81
CA GLU A 618 -3.90 -26.96 8.66
C GLU A 618 -3.29 -25.97 7.63
N ALA A 619 -4.13 -25.24 6.90
CA ALA A 619 -3.70 -24.27 5.90
C ALA A 619 -2.89 -23.06 6.47
N HIS A 620 -2.69 -23.00 7.78
CA HIS A 620 -1.77 -22.06 8.41
C HIS A 620 -0.29 -22.49 8.30
N VAL A 621 -0.02 -23.77 7.98
CA VAL A 621 1.33 -24.31 7.76
C VAL A 621 1.63 -24.21 6.27
N TRP A 622 2.41 -23.22 5.87
CA TRP A 622 2.60 -22.84 4.47
C TRP A 622 3.28 -23.90 3.59
N ASP A 623 4.14 -24.76 4.15
CA ASP A 623 4.90 -25.79 3.44
C ASP A 623 4.25 -27.18 3.50
N LEU A 624 3.12 -27.31 4.20
CA LEU A 624 2.42 -28.59 4.29
C LEU A 624 1.65 -28.86 2.99
N ASP A 625 2.13 -29.80 2.18
CA ASP A 625 1.47 -30.23 0.96
C ASP A 625 0.91 -31.65 1.10
N ARG A 626 -0.41 -31.80 0.97
CA ARG A 626 -1.12 -33.08 1.01
C ARG A 626 -1.68 -33.48 -0.37
N SER A 627 -1.12 -32.96 -1.45
CA SER A 627 -1.58 -33.23 -2.83
C SER A 627 -1.61 -34.73 -3.15
N ALA A 628 -0.65 -35.50 -2.63
CA ALA A 628 -0.58 -36.94 -2.83
C ALA A 628 -1.71 -37.69 -2.12
N GLU A 629 -2.28 -37.16 -1.03
CA GLU A 629 -3.34 -37.80 -0.25
C GLU A 629 -4.71 -37.71 -0.94
N ASN A 630 -4.95 -36.63 -1.73
CA ASN A 630 -6.24 -36.40 -2.39
C ASN A 630 -6.11 -35.85 -3.82
N PRO A 631 -5.54 -36.62 -4.77
CA PRO A 631 -5.31 -36.13 -6.13
C PRO A 631 -6.60 -35.77 -6.91
N ALA A 632 -7.74 -36.35 -6.53
CA ALA A 632 -9.02 -36.02 -7.14
C ALA A 632 -9.46 -34.61 -6.76
N MET A 633 -9.39 -34.25 -5.48
CA MET A 633 -9.72 -32.91 -4.99
C MET A 633 -8.75 -31.86 -5.54
N VAL A 634 -7.46 -32.17 -5.63
CA VAL A 634 -6.46 -31.30 -6.27
C VAL A 634 -6.88 -30.94 -7.71
N ARG A 635 -7.29 -31.95 -8.50
CA ARG A 635 -7.78 -31.70 -9.86
C ARG A 635 -9.02 -30.80 -9.88
N THR A 636 -10.01 -31.10 -9.03
CA THR A 636 -11.25 -30.32 -8.92
C THR A 636 -10.95 -28.85 -8.58
N LEU A 637 -10.14 -28.58 -7.57
CA LEU A 637 -9.82 -27.22 -7.14
C LEU A 637 -8.94 -26.49 -8.18
N ARG A 638 -8.01 -27.19 -8.82
CA ARG A 638 -7.22 -26.63 -9.92
C ARG A 638 -8.08 -26.25 -11.13
N GLU A 639 -9.03 -27.10 -11.48
CA GLU A 639 -10.01 -26.81 -12.55
C GLU A 639 -10.90 -25.64 -12.18
N ALA A 640 -11.32 -25.49 -10.92
CA ALA A 640 -12.06 -24.34 -10.44
C ALA A 640 -11.28 -23.04 -10.63
N ILE A 641 -9.97 -23.01 -10.34
CA ILE A 641 -9.11 -21.86 -10.63
C ILE A 641 -9.14 -21.51 -12.13
N TYR A 642 -8.88 -22.48 -13.01
CA TYR A 642 -8.86 -22.21 -14.45
C TYR A 642 -10.22 -21.90 -15.06
N SER A 643 -11.29 -22.37 -14.45
CA SER A 643 -12.66 -21.99 -14.84
C SER A 643 -12.97 -20.54 -14.46
N ARG A 644 -12.52 -20.12 -13.26
CA ARG A 644 -12.74 -18.77 -12.76
C ARG A 644 -11.84 -17.75 -13.46
N PHE A 645 -10.62 -18.15 -13.83
CA PHE A 645 -9.60 -17.32 -14.43
C PHE A 645 -9.07 -17.98 -15.73
N PRO A 646 -9.83 -17.90 -16.83
CA PRO A 646 -9.48 -18.61 -18.08
C PRO A 646 -8.20 -18.13 -18.75
N ASP A 647 -7.77 -16.89 -18.46
CA ASP A 647 -6.57 -16.27 -19.04
C ASP A 647 -5.27 -16.63 -18.31
N LEU A 648 -5.34 -17.42 -17.24
CA LEU A 648 -4.14 -17.86 -16.54
C LEU A 648 -3.31 -18.83 -17.38
N PRO A 649 -1.97 -18.79 -17.28
CA PRO A 649 -1.10 -19.70 -18.01
C PRO A 649 -1.34 -21.15 -17.55
N ARG A 650 -1.63 -22.04 -18.50
CA ARG A 650 -1.70 -23.48 -18.28
C ARG A 650 -0.34 -24.10 -18.52
N ASN A 651 0.59 -23.88 -17.59
CA ASN A 651 1.87 -24.56 -17.66
C ASN A 651 1.62 -26.06 -17.52
N SER A 652 2.11 -26.86 -18.48
CA SER A 652 2.12 -28.32 -18.38
C SER A 652 2.95 -28.70 -17.15
N ALA A 653 2.31 -29.29 -16.16
CA ALA A 653 2.98 -29.83 -14.97
C ALA A 653 3.86 -31.02 -15.33
#